data_4ae2f412d37b53ae61f5aca3049457ab
#
_entry.id   4ae2f412d37b53ae61f5aca3049457ab
#
_cell.length_a   1.000
_cell.length_b   1.000
_cell.length_c   1.000
_cell.angle_alpha   90.00
_cell.angle_beta   90.00
_cell.angle_gamma   90.00
#
_symmetry.space_group_name_H-M   'P 1'
#
loop_
_entity.id
_entity.type
_entity.pdbx_description
1 polymer ?
#
loop_
_entity_poly.entity_id
_entity_poly.type
_entity_poly.pdbx_seq_one_letter_code
_entity_poly.pdbx_strand_id
1 'polypeptide(L)'
;MHQVMALAMVCLLVAPSILRAQNPLIEDEIEAKVEALLQKMTLEEKVGQLNQHSGSWDVTGPVPAGNEYAQRRAELLKKGGVGSMLNIVGAEATYEAQKLAVENSRLGIPLIFGYDVVHGFKTIFPIPLGESASWDLKAIESSARVAAIEATASGLTWTFAPMVDVGRDPRWGRVMEGAGEDPYLGTQIALARMKGFQGDDLTDENTMMATAKHFAGYAFSESGRDYNTVDVGTTTLYNIILPPFEATAKAGIASVMNSFNDLNGIPANGDSFLQRELLKEAWGFGGFIISDWGSIRQMINHGYSKDLKQAAYHAITSGNDMDMESQAYQNHLKELVESGEVDIRIVDEAVRRVLRMKFHLGLFDDPYKYSDTDREKALLYTDEHRAIARDVAKRSIVLLKNDRSVLPIGDDVKNIAVIGHLANDKDTPLGNWRGRGESGSAVSLLEGIQNAVGSKVKVSYAEGYTMSTDDGVFNRALHFPEDDGSGFAEAIKIAKKADVVILTVGEKALQTGEGRSKVDISLTGRQLDLFNEIRKVNDNVVVVLMAGRPIVEPELYEQSTTLLNTFHLGTEAGNAIADVLFGKYNPSGKLTMSIPRAIGQIPVYYNHKSAGRPSPGPGDEGSVFWSHFNDEENTPQYPFGYGISYTTFEYSAPELSGSTMGMNETVEVSVDVTNTGDFDGEEVVQFYIRDRFASTMRPVQELKG
;
A
#
# COMPACT_ATOMS: atom_id res chain seq x y z
N MET A 1 -8.50 83.22 10.34
CA MET A 1 -7.35 82.53 10.93
C MET A 1 -7.87 81.30 11.65
N HIS A 2 -7.91 80.16 10.98
CA HIS A 2 -8.20 78.87 11.58
C HIS A 2 -7.11 77.90 11.14
N GLN A 3 -6.29 77.48 12.08
CA GLN A 3 -5.28 76.44 11.87
C GLN A 3 -6.01 75.09 11.94
N VAL A 4 -5.84 74.32 10.88
CA VAL A 4 -6.24 72.89 10.82
C VAL A 4 -4.97 72.08 11.15
N MET A 5 -4.98 71.41 12.30
CA MET A 5 -3.98 70.41 12.66
C MET A 5 -4.33 69.08 11.96
N ALA A 6 -3.48 68.62 11.07
CA ALA A 6 -3.58 67.28 10.49
C ALA A 6 -2.93 66.25 11.43
N LEU A 7 -3.72 65.35 11.96
CA LEU A 7 -3.29 64.21 12.76
C LEU A 7 -2.98 63.04 11.79
N ALA A 8 -1.71 62.75 11.62
CA ALA A 8 -1.28 61.55 10.86
C ALA A 8 -1.42 60.31 11.75
N MET A 9 -2.41 59.49 11.45
CA MET A 9 -2.63 58.18 12.09
C MET A 9 -1.76 57.14 11.39
N VAL A 10 -0.64 56.74 12.02
CA VAL A 10 0.20 55.62 11.56
C VAL A 10 -0.49 54.35 12.01
N CYS A 11 -1.23 53.66 11.11
CA CYS A 11 -1.69 52.30 11.31
C CYS A 11 -0.49 51.34 11.14
N LEU A 12 0.10 50.90 12.25
CA LEU A 12 0.93 49.71 12.26
C LEU A 12 0.02 48.49 12.01
N LEU A 13 0.03 48.00 10.79
CA LEU A 13 -0.50 46.66 10.47
C LEU A 13 0.46 45.64 11.09
N VAL A 14 0.16 45.21 12.32
CA VAL A 14 0.69 43.97 12.88
C VAL A 14 -0.08 42.84 12.18
N ALA A 15 0.49 42.32 11.12
CA ALA A 15 0.01 41.05 10.57
C ALA A 15 0.21 39.98 11.65
N PRO A 16 -0.82 39.20 12.01
CA PRO A 16 -0.61 38.06 12.89
C PRO A 16 0.33 37.11 12.16
N SER A 17 1.55 36.96 12.67
CA SER A 17 2.43 35.87 12.31
C SER A 17 1.74 34.60 12.79
N ILE A 18 0.94 33.97 11.93
CA ILE A 18 0.56 32.59 12.11
C ILE A 18 1.88 31.83 12.02
N LEU A 19 2.43 31.39 13.15
CA LEU A 19 3.47 30.39 13.20
C LEU A 19 2.89 29.14 12.53
N ARG A 20 3.08 29.01 11.21
CA ARG A 20 2.97 27.70 10.56
C ARG A 20 4.03 26.85 11.23
N ALA A 21 3.64 25.74 11.82
CA ALA A 21 4.62 24.74 12.23
C ALA A 21 5.49 24.43 11.00
N GLN A 22 6.79 24.66 11.13
CA GLN A 22 7.73 24.42 10.05
C GLN A 22 7.77 22.91 9.81
N ASN A 23 7.78 22.49 8.55
CA ASN A 23 7.88 21.06 8.21
C ASN A 23 9.17 20.50 8.85
N PRO A 24 9.13 19.32 9.52
CA PRO A 24 10.26 18.77 10.25
C PRO A 24 11.51 18.52 9.38
N LEU A 25 11.36 18.43 8.06
CA LEU A 25 12.48 18.29 7.12
C LEU A 25 13.17 19.63 6.74
N ILE A 26 12.67 20.77 7.22
CA ILE A 26 13.25 22.08 6.89
C ILE A 26 14.00 22.59 8.13
N GLU A 27 15.30 22.36 8.16
CA GLU A 27 16.21 22.75 9.24
C GLU A 27 17.24 23.79 8.74
N ASP A 28 17.39 24.90 9.46
CA ASP A 28 18.27 26.01 9.05
C ASP A 28 19.71 25.56 8.79
N GLU A 29 20.25 24.65 9.59
CA GLU A 29 21.61 24.14 9.43
C GLU A 29 21.76 23.32 8.14
N ILE A 30 20.80 22.44 7.84
CA ILE A 30 20.78 21.65 6.62
C ILE A 30 20.59 22.56 5.41
N GLU A 31 19.65 23.52 5.47
CA GLU A 31 19.42 24.46 4.38
C GLU A 31 20.69 25.29 4.06
N ALA A 32 21.45 25.70 5.06
CA ALA A 32 22.72 26.42 4.85
C ALA A 32 23.77 25.53 4.13
N LYS A 33 23.86 24.24 4.49
CA LYS A 33 24.76 23.27 3.82
C LYS A 33 24.33 23.02 2.38
N VAL A 34 23.02 22.85 2.15
CA VAL A 34 22.41 22.68 0.82
C VAL A 34 22.74 23.88 -0.07
N GLU A 35 22.51 25.11 0.41
CA GLU A 35 22.75 26.32 -0.37
C GLU A 35 24.23 26.48 -0.72
N ALA A 36 25.13 26.22 0.24
CA ALA A 36 26.58 26.27 0.01
C ALA A 36 27.06 25.25 -1.04
N LEU A 37 26.39 24.09 -1.16
CA LEU A 37 26.70 23.10 -2.19
C LEU A 37 26.09 23.52 -3.54
N LEU A 38 24.83 23.94 -3.56
CA LEU A 38 24.10 24.37 -4.76
C LEU A 38 24.84 25.46 -5.54
N GLN A 39 25.43 26.41 -4.83
CA GLN A 39 26.24 27.50 -5.44
C GLN A 39 27.51 27.01 -6.16
N LYS A 40 28.02 25.82 -5.85
CA LYS A 40 29.20 25.23 -6.49
C LYS A 40 28.85 24.39 -7.72
N MET A 41 27.59 24.05 -7.90
CA MET A 41 27.14 23.16 -8.95
C MET A 41 27.04 23.84 -10.31
N THR A 42 27.48 23.14 -11.36
CA THR A 42 27.18 23.51 -12.74
C THR A 42 25.75 23.16 -13.08
N LEU A 43 25.20 23.67 -14.19
CA LEU A 43 23.86 23.33 -14.65
C LEU A 43 23.72 21.82 -14.94
N GLU A 44 24.74 21.21 -15.53
CA GLU A 44 24.77 19.78 -15.80
C GLU A 44 24.68 18.94 -14.52
N GLU A 45 25.40 19.32 -13.48
CA GLU A 45 25.36 18.64 -12.18
C GLU A 45 24.02 18.83 -11.47
N LYS A 46 23.41 20.03 -11.59
CA LYS A 46 22.06 20.30 -11.10
C LYS A 46 21.04 19.39 -11.78
N VAL A 47 21.04 19.35 -13.12
CA VAL A 47 20.17 18.46 -13.90
C VAL A 47 20.42 16.99 -13.54
N GLY A 48 21.68 16.60 -13.33
CA GLY A 48 22.07 15.27 -12.91
C GLY A 48 21.37 14.82 -11.63
N GLN A 49 21.28 15.68 -10.62
CA GLN A 49 20.61 15.34 -9.36
C GLN A 49 19.11 15.07 -9.48
N LEU A 50 18.47 15.51 -10.55
CA LEU A 50 17.05 15.36 -10.80
C LEU A 50 16.70 14.13 -11.64
N ASN A 51 17.65 13.21 -11.84
CA ASN A 51 17.44 11.98 -12.59
C ASN A 51 17.64 10.75 -11.71
N GLN A 52 16.67 9.83 -11.78
CA GLN A 52 16.78 8.48 -11.26
C GLN A 52 16.88 7.49 -12.41
N HIS A 53 17.85 6.59 -12.33
CA HIS A 53 18.04 5.50 -13.29
C HIS A 53 17.99 4.14 -12.62
N SER A 54 17.39 3.15 -13.30
CA SER A 54 17.35 1.78 -12.82
C SER A 54 18.65 1.04 -13.07
N GLY A 55 19.13 0.24 -12.15
CA GLY A 55 20.24 -0.69 -12.31
C GLY A 55 19.83 -1.90 -13.17
N SER A 56 20.83 -2.75 -13.49
CA SER A 56 20.62 -3.97 -14.29
C SER A 56 20.69 -5.26 -13.47
N TRP A 57 20.86 -5.16 -12.15
CA TRP A 57 21.18 -6.31 -11.31
C TRP A 57 19.99 -7.01 -10.69
N ASP A 58 18.89 -6.27 -10.51
CA ASP A 58 17.63 -6.86 -10.08
C ASP A 58 16.47 -5.91 -10.33
N VAL A 59 15.26 -6.46 -10.53
CA VAL A 59 14.22 -5.64 -11.17
C VAL A 59 12.87 -5.86 -10.53
N THR A 60 12.34 -4.77 -9.99
CA THR A 60 10.92 -4.57 -9.72
C THR A 60 10.33 -3.70 -10.83
N GLY A 61 10.36 -4.14 -12.07
CA GLY A 61 9.91 -3.36 -13.23
C GLY A 61 10.54 -3.86 -14.52
N PRO A 62 10.29 -3.19 -15.68
CA PRO A 62 10.87 -3.58 -16.95
C PRO A 62 12.42 -3.53 -16.93
N VAL A 63 13.05 -4.62 -17.29
CA VAL A 63 14.52 -4.72 -17.37
C VAL A 63 15.06 -3.89 -18.53
N PRO A 64 15.98 -2.96 -18.32
CA PRO A 64 16.69 -2.31 -19.42
C PRO A 64 17.65 -3.30 -20.10
N ALA A 65 17.62 -3.39 -21.42
CA ALA A 65 18.40 -4.35 -22.17
C ALA A 65 19.86 -3.91 -22.44
N GLY A 66 20.83 -4.77 -22.13
CA GLY A 66 22.16 -4.83 -22.70
C GLY A 66 23.32 -4.16 -21.94
N ASN A 67 24.56 -4.65 -22.19
CA ASN A 67 25.81 -4.17 -21.58
C ASN A 67 26.13 -2.69 -21.88
N GLU A 68 25.69 -2.15 -23.01
CA GLU A 68 25.89 -0.75 -23.38
C GLU A 68 25.17 0.20 -22.41
N TYR A 69 24.04 -0.23 -21.86
CA TYR A 69 23.27 0.52 -20.89
C TYR A 69 24.00 0.67 -19.54
N ALA A 70 24.60 -0.40 -19.05
CA ALA A 70 25.40 -0.36 -17.82
C ALA A 70 26.64 0.52 -17.96
N GLN A 71 27.35 0.45 -19.12
CA GLN A 71 28.52 1.29 -19.40
C GLN A 71 28.14 2.77 -19.48
N ARG A 72 27.06 3.11 -20.17
CA ARG A 72 26.57 4.50 -20.26
C ARG A 72 26.22 5.08 -18.88
N ARG A 73 25.66 4.27 -17.99
CA ARG A 73 25.36 4.69 -16.63
C ARG A 73 26.59 4.91 -15.78
N ALA A 74 27.56 4.02 -15.85
CA ALA A 74 28.83 4.23 -15.15
C ALA A 74 29.50 5.56 -15.56
N GLU A 75 29.42 5.92 -16.85
CA GLU A 75 29.92 7.22 -17.31
C GLU A 75 29.07 8.42 -16.82
N LEU A 76 27.76 8.26 -16.70
CA LEU A 76 26.89 9.29 -16.10
C LEU A 76 27.19 9.50 -14.62
N LEU A 77 27.40 8.39 -13.86
CA LEU A 77 27.78 8.45 -12.44
C LEU A 77 29.07 9.23 -12.23
N LYS A 78 30.13 8.90 -13.01
CA LYS A 78 31.42 9.60 -12.95
C LYS A 78 31.33 11.10 -13.26
N LYS A 79 30.33 11.52 -14.01
CA LYS A 79 30.10 12.93 -14.37
C LYS A 79 29.18 13.67 -13.40
N GLY A 80 28.67 13.00 -12.35
CA GLY A 80 27.64 13.58 -11.47
C GLY A 80 26.28 13.76 -12.14
N GLY A 81 26.02 13.02 -13.22
CA GLY A 81 24.80 13.11 -14.04
C GLY A 81 23.63 12.28 -13.52
N VAL A 82 23.71 11.74 -12.29
CA VAL A 82 22.67 10.91 -11.67
C VAL A 82 22.52 11.29 -10.21
N GLY A 83 21.32 11.54 -9.74
CA GLY A 83 21.02 11.84 -8.34
C GLY A 83 20.63 10.61 -7.52
N SER A 84 20.01 9.62 -8.16
CA SER A 84 19.51 8.41 -7.54
C SER A 84 19.59 7.21 -8.47
N MET A 85 19.76 6.03 -7.89
CA MET A 85 19.67 4.75 -8.60
C MET A 85 18.53 3.90 -8.04
N LEU A 86 17.80 3.24 -8.93
CA LEU A 86 16.76 2.26 -8.63
C LEU A 86 17.28 0.86 -8.95
N ASN A 87 16.86 -0.16 -8.21
CA ASN A 87 17.16 -1.57 -8.49
C ASN A 87 18.65 -1.95 -8.46
N ILE A 88 19.46 -1.24 -7.70
CA ILE A 88 20.78 -1.71 -7.28
C ILE A 88 20.69 -2.16 -5.83
N VAL A 89 20.88 -3.44 -5.58
CA VAL A 89 20.62 -4.10 -4.29
C VAL A 89 21.81 -4.94 -3.88
N GLY A 90 22.12 -4.90 -2.60
CA GLY A 90 23.23 -5.56 -1.96
C GLY A 90 24.32 -4.57 -1.54
N ALA A 91 24.86 -4.77 -0.34
CA ALA A 91 25.85 -3.88 0.26
C ALA A 91 27.08 -3.66 -0.64
N GLU A 92 27.58 -4.70 -1.32
CA GLU A 92 28.70 -4.62 -2.24
C GLU A 92 28.32 -3.84 -3.53
N ALA A 93 27.16 -4.13 -4.13
CA ALA A 93 26.75 -3.50 -5.38
C ALA A 93 26.47 -2.01 -5.22
N THR A 94 25.82 -1.62 -4.10
CA THR A 94 25.57 -0.21 -3.76
C THR A 94 26.87 0.51 -3.42
N TYR A 95 27.84 -0.15 -2.74
CA TYR A 95 29.17 0.38 -2.49
C TYR A 95 29.88 0.76 -3.79
N GLU A 96 29.96 -0.15 -4.76
CA GLU A 96 30.65 0.10 -6.03
C GLU A 96 30.00 1.26 -6.83
N ALA A 97 28.67 1.32 -6.85
CA ALA A 97 27.97 2.44 -7.49
C ALA A 97 28.20 3.78 -6.76
N GLN A 98 28.14 3.77 -5.43
CA GLN A 98 28.41 4.94 -4.60
C GLN A 98 29.82 5.46 -4.78
N LYS A 99 30.80 4.55 -4.81
CA LYS A 99 32.22 4.86 -5.04
C LYS A 99 32.45 5.55 -6.38
N LEU A 100 31.77 5.08 -7.45
CA LEU A 100 31.86 5.76 -8.75
C LEU A 100 31.36 7.21 -8.67
N ALA A 101 30.27 7.46 -7.97
CA ALA A 101 29.70 8.79 -7.83
C ALA A 101 30.57 9.69 -6.93
N VAL A 102 31.01 9.20 -5.78
CA VAL A 102 31.70 9.98 -4.76
C VAL A 102 33.17 10.25 -5.16
N GLU A 103 33.91 9.24 -5.62
CA GLU A 103 35.35 9.37 -5.87
C GLU A 103 35.69 9.88 -7.28
N ASN A 104 34.75 9.78 -8.23
CA ASN A 104 35.05 10.11 -9.63
C ASN A 104 34.32 11.36 -10.14
N SER A 105 33.29 11.84 -9.46
CA SER A 105 32.64 13.08 -9.85
C SER A 105 33.32 14.29 -9.19
N ARG A 106 33.15 15.47 -9.79
CA ARG A 106 33.82 16.70 -9.33
C ARG A 106 33.45 17.15 -7.92
N LEU A 107 32.17 16.97 -7.53
CA LEU A 107 31.64 17.39 -6.23
C LEU A 107 31.48 16.24 -5.25
N GLY A 108 31.62 15.01 -5.67
CA GLY A 108 31.49 13.84 -4.83
C GLY A 108 30.11 13.70 -4.17
N ILE A 109 29.04 14.14 -4.85
CA ILE A 109 27.68 14.09 -4.29
C ILE A 109 27.21 12.63 -4.25
N PRO A 110 26.85 12.10 -3.07
CA PRO A 110 26.45 10.70 -2.93
C PRO A 110 25.10 10.42 -3.59
N LEU A 111 24.88 9.14 -3.94
CA LEU A 111 23.63 8.63 -4.50
C LEU A 111 22.62 8.28 -3.42
N ILE A 112 21.35 8.29 -3.80
CA ILE A 112 20.24 7.65 -3.08
C ILE A 112 19.91 6.35 -3.82
N PHE A 113 19.71 5.24 -3.10
CA PHE A 113 19.35 3.95 -3.67
C PHE A 113 17.91 3.61 -3.34
N GLY A 114 17.05 3.57 -4.38
CA GLY A 114 15.63 3.28 -4.28
C GLY A 114 15.28 1.82 -4.62
N TYR A 115 14.22 1.32 -3.98
CA TYR A 115 13.63 0.02 -4.28
C TYR A 115 12.16 -0.04 -3.83
N ASP A 116 11.35 -0.94 -4.44
CA ASP A 116 9.97 -1.18 -4.01
C ASP A 116 9.92 -2.14 -2.82
N VAL A 117 10.09 -1.61 -1.62
CA VAL A 117 9.96 -2.35 -0.36
C VAL A 117 8.53 -2.13 0.17
N VAL A 118 7.54 -2.76 -0.51
CA VAL A 118 6.12 -2.47 -0.27
C VAL A 118 5.60 -3.13 1.00
N HIS A 119 5.85 -4.42 1.22
CA HIS A 119 5.40 -5.15 2.41
C HIS A 119 6.44 -6.18 2.89
N GLY A 120 7.67 -5.74 2.99
CA GLY A 120 8.82 -6.55 3.38
C GLY A 120 9.93 -6.49 2.34
N PHE A 121 11.13 -6.88 2.73
CA PHE A 121 12.29 -6.94 1.83
C PHE A 121 12.72 -8.38 1.57
N LYS A 122 13.37 -9.05 2.51
CA LYS A 122 13.71 -10.48 2.45
C LYS A 122 12.69 -11.31 3.24
N THR A 123 12.34 -10.86 4.42
CA THR A 123 11.19 -11.32 5.19
C THR A 123 9.95 -10.61 4.66
N ILE A 124 8.99 -11.36 4.13
CA ILE A 124 7.77 -10.82 3.54
C ILE A 124 6.63 -10.89 4.55
N PHE A 125 5.99 -9.75 4.75
CA PHE A 125 4.81 -9.55 5.58
C PHE A 125 3.53 -9.74 4.76
N PRO A 126 2.34 -9.74 5.38
CA PRO A 126 1.10 -9.71 4.63
C PRO A 126 1.07 -8.57 3.61
N ILE A 127 0.40 -8.78 2.48
CA ILE A 127 0.11 -7.67 1.56
C ILE A 127 -0.57 -6.53 2.31
N PRO A 128 -0.36 -5.26 1.95
CA PRO A 128 -0.89 -4.12 2.71
C PRO A 128 -2.39 -4.16 2.99
N LEU A 129 -3.22 -4.65 2.05
CA LEU A 129 -4.65 -4.85 2.28
C LEU A 129 -4.92 -5.91 3.37
N GLY A 130 -4.11 -6.97 3.42
CA GLY A 130 -4.17 -7.99 4.49
C GLY A 130 -3.68 -7.44 5.82
N GLU A 131 -2.52 -6.76 5.82
CA GLU A 131 -1.94 -6.16 7.02
C GLU A 131 -2.89 -5.12 7.65
N SER A 132 -3.57 -4.32 6.82
CA SER A 132 -4.54 -3.33 7.28
C SER A 132 -5.72 -3.96 8.03
N ALA A 133 -6.10 -5.20 7.68
CA ALA A 133 -7.16 -5.94 8.37
C ALA A 133 -6.82 -6.30 9.82
N SER A 134 -5.57 -6.17 10.25
CA SER A 134 -5.19 -6.27 11.67
C SER A 134 -5.71 -5.11 12.51
N TRP A 135 -5.89 -3.93 11.93
CA TRP A 135 -6.18 -2.64 12.62
C TRP A 135 -5.15 -2.28 13.70
N ASP A 136 -4.04 -3.00 13.77
CA ASP A 136 -2.99 -2.82 14.76
C ASP A 136 -1.85 -1.95 14.21
N LEU A 137 -1.91 -0.65 14.49
CA LEU A 137 -0.93 0.33 13.99
C LEU A 137 0.50 0.02 14.46
N LYS A 138 0.67 -0.63 15.63
CA LYS A 138 2.00 -1.00 16.13
C LYS A 138 2.57 -2.20 15.38
N ALA A 139 1.73 -3.18 15.07
CA ALA A 139 2.13 -4.32 14.24
C ALA A 139 2.52 -3.84 12.83
N ILE A 140 1.76 -2.91 12.26
CA ILE A 140 2.02 -2.28 10.94
C ILE A 140 3.32 -1.45 10.96
N GLU A 141 3.57 -0.65 12.01
CA GLU A 141 4.83 0.06 12.20
C GLU A 141 6.02 -0.92 12.29
N SER A 142 5.85 -2.02 13.04
CA SER A 142 6.89 -3.05 13.23
C SER A 142 7.24 -3.75 11.92
N SER A 143 6.27 -4.07 11.05
CA SER A 143 6.52 -4.68 9.74
C SER A 143 7.33 -3.76 8.83
N ALA A 144 6.97 -2.48 8.77
CA ALA A 144 7.71 -1.48 8.01
C ALA A 144 9.12 -1.25 8.59
N ARG A 145 9.29 -1.31 9.92
CA ARG A 145 10.60 -1.23 10.58
C ARG A 145 11.51 -2.41 10.20
N VAL A 146 11.01 -3.64 10.26
CA VAL A 146 11.79 -4.82 9.83
C VAL A 146 12.17 -4.72 8.36
N ALA A 147 11.23 -4.29 7.51
CA ALA A 147 11.49 -4.07 6.10
C ALA A 147 12.60 -3.02 5.87
N ALA A 148 12.61 -1.92 6.64
CA ALA A 148 13.66 -0.91 6.59
C ALA A 148 15.02 -1.45 7.05
N ILE A 149 15.08 -2.20 8.16
CA ILE A 149 16.31 -2.82 8.67
C ILE A 149 16.95 -3.73 7.62
N GLU A 150 16.16 -4.62 7.02
CA GLU A 150 16.67 -5.54 6.00
C GLU A 150 17.09 -4.82 4.71
N ALA A 151 16.29 -3.85 4.26
CA ALA A 151 16.58 -3.11 3.04
C ALA A 151 17.82 -2.24 3.17
N THR A 152 17.98 -1.54 4.31
CA THR A 152 19.16 -0.70 4.57
C THR A 152 20.42 -1.54 4.78
N ALA A 153 20.30 -2.74 5.37
CA ALA A 153 21.41 -3.68 5.44
C ALA A 153 21.91 -4.11 4.04
N SER A 154 21.04 -4.07 3.03
CA SER A 154 21.38 -4.34 1.62
C SER A 154 21.68 -3.06 0.82
N GLY A 155 22.03 -1.96 1.48
CA GLY A 155 22.51 -0.74 0.85
C GLY A 155 21.41 0.21 0.36
N LEU A 156 20.12 -0.08 0.59
CA LEU A 156 19.01 0.76 0.15
C LEU A 156 18.77 1.91 1.14
N THR A 157 18.42 3.08 0.63
CA THR A 157 18.18 4.27 1.45
C THR A 157 16.81 4.89 1.23
N TRP A 158 16.02 4.32 0.31
CA TRP A 158 14.74 4.87 -0.11
C TRP A 158 13.78 3.76 -0.56
N THR A 159 12.52 3.80 -0.05
CA THR A 159 11.45 2.92 -0.51
C THR A 159 10.33 3.69 -1.20
N PHE A 160 9.70 3.06 -2.21
CA PHE A 160 8.47 3.55 -2.85
C PHE A 160 7.22 2.99 -2.16
N ALA A 161 7.17 3.21 -0.84
CA ALA A 161 6.06 2.86 0.07
C ALA A 161 6.01 3.89 1.22
N PRO A 162 4.82 4.11 1.82
CA PRO A 162 3.55 3.40 1.63
C PRO A 162 2.75 3.86 0.41
N MET A 163 1.98 2.92 -0.20
CA MET A 163 0.88 3.28 -1.06
C MET A 163 -0.29 3.75 -0.19
N VAL A 164 -0.77 4.97 -0.44
CA VAL A 164 -1.81 5.63 0.38
C VAL A 164 -3.10 5.90 -0.41
N ASP A 165 -3.21 5.33 -1.61
CA ASP A 165 -4.43 5.39 -2.41
C ASP A 165 -5.60 4.71 -1.69
N VAL A 166 -6.74 5.41 -1.60
CA VAL A 166 -7.97 4.87 -1.02
C VAL A 166 -8.73 4.08 -2.07
N GLY A 167 -8.69 2.74 -1.99
CA GLY A 167 -9.25 1.84 -3.00
C GLY A 167 -10.72 1.52 -2.78
N ARG A 168 -11.58 1.75 -3.79
CA ARG A 168 -13.02 1.45 -3.75
C ARG A 168 -13.50 0.53 -4.88
N ASP A 169 -12.62 0.20 -5.79
CA ASP A 169 -12.89 -0.71 -6.90
C ASP A 169 -11.96 -1.93 -6.82
N PRO A 170 -12.46 -3.10 -6.35
CA PRO A 170 -11.63 -4.29 -6.21
C PRO A 170 -11.18 -4.89 -7.56
N ARG A 171 -11.71 -4.42 -8.69
CA ARG A 171 -11.24 -4.80 -10.02
C ARG A 171 -9.85 -4.24 -10.31
N TRP A 172 -9.47 -3.11 -9.69
CA TRP A 172 -8.12 -2.58 -9.76
C TRP A 172 -7.14 -3.51 -9.03
N GLY A 173 -6.14 -4.02 -9.76
CA GLY A 173 -5.21 -5.01 -9.21
C GLY A 173 -4.39 -4.49 -8.04
N ARG A 174 -4.09 -3.19 -8.01
CA ARG A 174 -3.26 -2.56 -6.98
C ARG A 174 -3.99 -2.30 -5.66
N VAL A 175 -5.27 -2.64 -5.52
CA VAL A 175 -5.95 -2.58 -4.19
C VAL A 175 -5.20 -3.37 -3.12
N MET A 176 -4.43 -4.41 -3.54
CA MET A 176 -3.60 -5.20 -2.62
C MET A 176 -2.49 -4.38 -1.94
N GLU A 177 -2.06 -3.28 -2.55
CA GLU A 177 -0.96 -2.44 -2.05
C GLU A 177 -1.43 -1.39 -1.03
N GLY A 178 -2.74 -1.13 -0.91
CA GLY A 178 -3.33 -0.08 -0.08
C GLY A 178 -3.97 -0.59 1.21
N ALA A 179 -4.54 0.35 1.97
CA ALA A 179 -5.17 0.10 3.25
C ALA A 179 -6.71 -0.10 3.18
N GLY A 180 -7.28 -0.21 1.98
CA GLY A 180 -8.71 -0.40 1.77
C GLY A 180 -9.47 0.90 1.43
N GLU A 181 -10.77 0.96 1.80
CA GLU A 181 -11.72 1.95 1.27
C GLU A 181 -11.89 3.20 2.14
N ASP A 182 -11.34 3.21 3.36
CA ASP A 182 -11.55 4.28 4.32
C ASP A 182 -10.39 5.28 4.40
N PRO A 183 -10.64 6.59 4.23
CA PRO A 183 -9.59 7.60 4.26
C PRO A 183 -9.00 7.85 5.64
N TYR A 184 -9.76 7.65 6.74
CA TYR A 184 -9.25 7.84 8.10
C TYR A 184 -8.30 6.69 8.49
N LEU A 185 -8.76 5.45 8.37
CA LEU A 185 -7.90 4.28 8.64
C LEU A 185 -6.67 4.28 7.71
N GLY A 186 -6.86 4.55 6.42
CA GLY A 186 -5.77 4.68 5.46
C GLY A 186 -4.75 5.74 5.87
N THR A 187 -5.20 6.86 6.43
CA THR A 187 -4.32 7.90 6.98
C THR A 187 -3.51 7.39 8.18
N GLN A 188 -4.15 6.73 9.14
CA GLN A 188 -3.47 6.21 10.34
C GLN A 188 -2.41 5.15 9.95
N ILE A 189 -2.76 4.24 9.03
CA ILE A 189 -1.86 3.22 8.51
C ILE A 189 -0.68 3.85 7.75
N ALA A 190 -0.95 4.86 6.92
CA ALA A 190 0.10 5.58 6.18
C ALA A 190 1.14 6.21 7.13
N LEU A 191 0.67 6.84 8.22
CA LEU A 191 1.54 7.41 9.25
C LEU A 191 2.33 6.34 10.01
N ALA A 192 1.71 5.22 10.37
CA ALA A 192 2.38 4.09 11.03
C ALA A 192 3.48 3.49 10.14
N ARG A 193 3.20 3.24 8.86
CA ARG A 193 4.19 2.72 7.91
C ARG A 193 5.32 3.73 7.66
N MET A 194 5.00 5.02 7.48
CA MET A 194 6.01 6.07 7.37
C MET A 194 6.93 6.07 8.59
N LYS A 195 6.37 6.00 9.81
CA LYS A 195 7.12 5.93 11.06
C LYS A 195 8.00 4.68 11.12
N GLY A 196 7.46 3.54 10.67
CA GLY A 196 8.21 2.29 10.54
C GLY A 196 9.43 2.44 9.64
N PHE A 197 9.30 3.00 8.46
CA PHE A 197 10.41 3.21 7.54
C PHE A 197 11.38 4.31 7.99
N GLN A 198 10.89 5.51 8.33
CA GLN A 198 11.74 6.69 8.59
C GLN A 198 12.25 6.78 10.03
N GLY A 199 11.61 6.10 10.98
CA GLY A 199 11.96 6.22 12.40
C GLY A 199 11.76 7.64 12.94
N ASP A 200 12.57 7.97 13.94
CA ASP A 200 12.65 9.32 14.52
C ASP A 200 13.79 10.13 13.92
N ASP A 201 14.78 9.46 13.33
CA ASP A 201 15.98 10.05 12.77
C ASP A 201 16.41 9.28 11.51
N LEU A 202 16.45 9.96 10.38
CA LEU A 202 16.91 9.39 9.10
C LEU A 202 18.43 9.18 9.04
N THR A 203 19.20 9.70 10.00
CA THR A 203 20.63 9.40 10.10
C THR A 203 20.89 8.01 10.70
N ASP A 204 19.91 7.36 11.32
CA ASP A 204 20.05 6.00 11.82
C ASP A 204 20.20 5.02 10.63
N GLU A 205 21.14 4.10 10.71
CA GLU A 205 21.42 3.11 9.66
C GLU A 205 20.29 2.09 9.42
N ASN A 206 19.31 2.00 10.35
CA ASN A 206 18.14 1.14 10.26
C ASN A 206 16.91 1.87 9.71
N THR A 207 17.06 3.09 9.23
CA THR A 207 15.98 3.93 8.69
C THR A 207 16.22 4.25 7.22
N MET A 208 15.14 4.47 6.49
CA MET A 208 15.18 4.83 5.07
C MET A 208 14.06 5.81 4.73
N MET A 209 14.24 6.60 3.70
CA MET A 209 13.19 7.48 3.18
C MET A 209 11.97 6.70 2.74
N ALA A 210 10.78 7.19 3.10
CA ALA A 210 9.49 6.68 2.64
C ALA A 210 8.91 7.56 1.52
N THR A 211 7.98 6.99 0.75
CA THR A 211 7.27 7.66 -0.34
C THR A 211 5.78 7.48 -0.22
N ALA A 212 5.00 8.56 -0.11
CA ALA A 212 3.56 8.47 -0.29
C ALA A 212 3.22 8.40 -1.78
N LYS A 213 2.51 7.36 -2.21
CA LYS A 213 2.15 7.12 -3.61
C LYS A 213 0.72 6.61 -3.75
N HIS A 214 0.05 6.87 -4.87
CA HIS A 214 0.46 7.64 -6.05
C HIS A 214 -0.35 8.95 -6.11
N PHE A 215 0.31 10.09 -6.17
CA PHE A 215 -0.32 11.42 -6.08
C PHE A 215 -0.79 11.93 -7.45
N ALA A 216 -2.12 11.95 -7.73
CA ALA A 216 -3.17 11.52 -6.83
C ALA A 216 -4.34 10.89 -7.61
N GLY A 217 -5.15 10.13 -6.88
CA GLY A 217 -6.42 9.64 -7.39
C GLY A 217 -6.37 8.30 -8.12
N TYR A 218 -5.24 7.64 -8.20
CA TYR A 218 -5.00 6.47 -9.05
C TYR A 218 -5.99 5.31 -8.81
N ALA A 219 -6.39 5.07 -7.57
CA ALA A 219 -7.38 4.04 -7.23
C ALA A 219 -8.83 4.34 -7.69
N PHE A 220 -9.06 5.54 -8.27
CA PHE A 220 -10.33 5.93 -8.87
C PHE A 220 -10.32 5.81 -10.40
N SER A 221 -9.33 5.13 -10.97
CA SER A 221 -9.26 4.86 -12.41
C SER A 221 -10.55 4.21 -12.91
N GLU A 222 -11.08 4.71 -14.02
CA GLU A 222 -12.34 4.23 -14.59
C GLU A 222 -12.36 2.72 -14.79
N SER A 223 -13.41 2.08 -14.28
CA SER A 223 -13.63 0.62 -14.33
C SER A 223 -12.56 -0.21 -13.59
N GLY A 224 -11.83 0.38 -12.65
CA GLY A 224 -10.73 -0.30 -11.96
C GLY A 224 -9.58 -0.68 -12.89
N ARG A 225 -9.48 -0.05 -14.06
CA ARG A 225 -8.47 -0.36 -15.07
C ARG A 225 -7.20 0.44 -14.81
N ASP A 226 -6.10 -0.25 -14.61
CA ASP A 226 -4.81 0.35 -14.31
C ASP A 226 -4.36 1.33 -15.41
N TYR A 227 -3.64 2.39 -15.06
CA TYR A 227 -3.15 3.45 -15.96
C TYR A 227 -4.23 4.27 -16.68
N ASN A 228 -5.48 4.18 -16.24
CA ASN A 228 -6.60 4.83 -16.91
C ASN A 228 -6.93 6.19 -16.29
N THR A 229 -7.78 6.93 -16.99
CA THR A 229 -8.23 8.28 -16.61
C THR A 229 -9.01 8.29 -15.30
N VAL A 230 -8.98 9.42 -14.59
CA VAL A 230 -9.71 9.66 -13.34
C VAL A 230 -10.47 10.97 -13.42
N ASP A 231 -11.80 10.89 -13.36
CA ASP A 231 -12.69 12.04 -13.23
C ASP A 231 -13.42 11.99 -11.88
N VAL A 232 -13.13 12.94 -10.99
CA VAL A 232 -13.75 13.02 -9.65
C VAL A 232 -14.11 14.43 -9.28
N GLY A 233 -15.23 14.58 -8.57
CA GLY A 233 -15.64 15.87 -8.03
C GLY A 233 -14.77 16.32 -6.86
N THR A 234 -14.74 17.64 -6.62
CA THR A 234 -13.98 18.29 -5.55
C THR A 234 -14.20 17.66 -4.17
N THR A 235 -15.43 17.27 -3.85
CA THR A 235 -15.75 16.64 -2.56
C THR A 235 -15.04 15.29 -2.38
N THR A 236 -14.99 14.47 -3.43
CA THR A 236 -14.27 13.19 -3.41
C THR A 236 -12.77 13.43 -3.30
N LEU A 237 -12.24 14.37 -4.06
CA LEU A 237 -10.83 14.73 -4.02
C LEU A 237 -10.39 15.10 -2.60
N TYR A 238 -11.04 16.10 -1.97
CA TYR A 238 -10.63 16.63 -0.67
C TYR A 238 -11.00 15.76 0.53
N ASN A 239 -12.09 14.99 0.47
CA ASN A 239 -12.52 14.22 1.65
C ASN A 239 -12.09 12.74 1.61
N ILE A 240 -11.68 12.22 0.45
CA ILE A 240 -11.37 10.80 0.30
C ILE A 240 -9.93 10.61 -0.20
N ILE A 241 -9.54 11.27 -1.30
CA ILE A 241 -8.27 11.02 -1.96
C ILE A 241 -7.10 11.69 -1.24
N LEU A 242 -7.22 12.96 -0.93
CA LEU A 242 -6.12 13.79 -0.42
C LEU A 242 -5.74 13.59 1.06
N PRO A 243 -6.64 13.20 2.00
CA PRO A 243 -6.31 13.17 3.42
C PRO A 243 -5.07 12.36 3.80
N PRO A 244 -4.80 11.14 3.27
CA PRO A 244 -3.59 10.40 3.60
C PRO A 244 -2.30 11.10 3.10
N PHE A 245 -2.35 11.75 1.93
CA PHE A 245 -1.23 12.52 1.40
C PHE A 245 -0.95 13.77 2.22
N GLU A 246 -2.00 14.51 2.59
CA GLU A 246 -1.86 15.70 3.43
C GLU A 246 -1.25 15.37 4.79
N ALA A 247 -1.73 14.30 5.43
CA ALA A 247 -1.24 13.88 6.73
C ALA A 247 0.24 13.47 6.68
N THR A 248 0.63 12.65 5.70
CA THR A 248 2.02 12.21 5.54
C THR A 248 2.95 13.37 5.14
N ALA A 249 2.51 14.28 4.27
CA ALA A 249 3.27 15.47 3.90
C ALA A 249 3.54 16.39 5.11
N LYS A 250 2.53 16.63 5.94
CA LYS A 250 2.66 17.42 7.17
C LYS A 250 3.49 16.73 8.25
N ALA A 251 3.47 15.40 8.29
CA ALA A 251 4.27 14.60 9.22
C ALA A 251 5.75 14.48 8.80
N GLY A 252 6.14 14.97 7.61
CA GLY A 252 7.53 14.95 7.15
C GLY A 252 7.93 13.72 6.38
N ILE A 253 7.04 13.17 5.55
CA ILE A 253 7.44 12.13 4.60
C ILE A 253 8.52 12.66 3.64
N ALA A 254 9.51 11.83 3.36
CA ALA A 254 10.70 12.24 2.60
C ALA A 254 10.43 12.50 1.13
N SER A 255 9.48 11.76 0.53
CA SER A 255 9.12 11.93 -0.88
C SER A 255 7.65 11.63 -1.14
N VAL A 256 7.17 12.16 -2.26
CA VAL A 256 5.85 11.88 -2.84
C VAL A 256 6.06 11.46 -4.28
N MET A 257 5.39 10.39 -4.71
CA MET A 257 5.45 9.92 -6.11
C MET A 257 4.16 10.28 -6.84
N ASN A 258 4.29 10.97 -7.98
CA ASN A 258 3.16 11.25 -8.85
C ASN A 258 2.59 9.97 -9.46
N SER A 259 1.29 9.97 -9.71
CA SER A 259 0.61 8.85 -10.34
C SER A 259 0.77 8.83 -11.88
N PHE A 260 0.42 7.71 -12.49
CA PHE A 260 0.42 7.54 -13.95
C PHE A 260 -0.78 8.21 -14.63
N ASN A 261 -1.92 8.28 -13.94
CA ASN A 261 -3.18 8.75 -14.50
C ASN A 261 -3.21 10.27 -14.71
N ASP A 262 -4.14 10.69 -15.54
CA ASP A 262 -4.65 12.06 -15.50
C ASP A 262 -5.75 12.19 -14.45
N LEU A 263 -5.82 13.34 -13.83
CA LEU A 263 -6.90 13.71 -12.90
C LEU A 263 -7.67 14.88 -13.49
N ASN A 264 -8.96 14.65 -13.78
CA ASN A 264 -9.83 15.67 -14.37
C ASN A 264 -9.23 16.28 -15.67
N GLY A 265 -8.59 15.44 -16.50
CA GLY A 265 -8.01 15.80 -17.79
C GLY A 265 -6.59 16.37 -17.73
N ILE A 266 -5.94 16.42 -16.57
CA ILE A 266 -4.53 16.89 -16.44
C ILE A 266 -3.68 15.72 -15.92
N PRO A 267 -2.65 15.25 -16.68
CA PRO A 267 -1.73 14.24 -16.19
C PRO A 267 -1.04 14.67 -14.90
N ALA A 268 -0.97 13.78 -13.91
CA ALA A 268 -0.46 14.12 -12.58
C ALA A 268 0.92 14.80 -12.61
N ASN A 269 1.81 14.38 -13.53
CA ASN A 269 3.14 15.01 -13.69
C ASN A 269 3.09 16.43 -14.27
N GLY A 270 1.98 16.85 -14.87
CA GLY A 270 1.75 18.18 -15.44
C GLY A 270 0.82 19.06 -14.60
N ASP A 271 0.36 18.57 -13.45
CA ASP A 271 -0.63 19.26 -12.63
C ASP A 271 0.05 20.19 -11.60
N SER A 272 0.07 21.49 -11.91
CA SER A 272 0.63 22.52 -11.04
C SER A 272 -0.22 22.74 -9.78
N PHE A 273 -1.54 22.57 -9.86
CA PHE A 273 -2.43 22.69 -8.70
C PHE A 273 -2.08 21.64 -7.63
N LEU A 274 -1.97 20.38 -8.02
CA LEU A 274 -1.61 19.32 -7.08
C LEU A 274 -0.21 19.52 -6.49
N GLN A 275 0.78 19.75 -7.34
CA GLN A 275 2.18 19.70 -6.91
C GLN A 275 2.66 21.00 -6.26
N ARG A 276 2.35 22.17 -6.86
CA ARG A 276 2.82 23.47 -6.33
C ARG A 276 1.85 24.04 -5.33
N GLU A 277 0.60 24.32 -5.75
CA GLU A 277 -0.33 25.06 -4.91
C GLU A 277 -0.74 24.27 -3.67
N LEU A 278 -1.03 22.98 -3.85
CA LEU A 278 -1.53 22.14 -2.76
C LEU A 278 -0.39 21.53 -1.93
N LEU A 279 0.44 20.67 -2.55
CA LEU A 279 1.45 19.89 -1.82
C LEU A 279 2.57 20.78 -1.28
N LYS A 280 3.23 21.58 -2.15
CA LYS A 280 4.39 22.38 -1.73
C LYS A 280 3.98 23.63 -0.94
N GLU A 281 2.98 24.39 -1.38
CA GLU A 281 2.63 25.67 -0.78
C GLU A 281 1.60 25.53 0.36
N ALA A 282 0.42 24.92 0.10
CA ALA A 282 -0.64 24.86 1.10
C ALA A 282 -0.29 23.91 2.24
N TRP A 283 0.30 22.75 1.97
CA TRP A 283 0.69 21.78 3.01
C TRP A 283 2.12 21.99 3.52
N GLY A 284 2.95 22.79 2.85
CA GLY A 284 4.32 23.08 3.25
C GLY A 284 5.25 21.86 3.17
N PHE A 285 5.06 21.01 2.17
CA PHE A 285 5.84 19.78 1.99
C PHE A 285 7.35 20.06 1.88
N GLY A 286 8.15 19.46 2.77
CA GLY A 286 9.60 19.65 2.87
C GLY A 286 10.45 18.72 2.02
N GLY A 287 9.93 17.55 1.65
CA GLY A 287 10.59 16.55 0.81
C GLY A 287 10.61 16.91 -0.67
N PHE A 288 10.82 15.92 -1.56
CA PHE A 288 10.80 16.11 -3.00
C PHE A 288 9.74 15.22 -3.69
N ILE A 289 9.33 15.63 -4.90
CA ILE A 289 8.37 14.93 -5.74
C ILE A 289 9.13 14.17 -6.83
N ILE A 290 8.85 12.88 -6.97
CA ILE A 290 9.35 12.04 -8.06
C ILE A 290 8.21 11.62 -8.98
N SER A 291 8.48 11.52 -10.28
CA SER A 291 7.57 10.85 -11.22
C SER A 291 7.53 9.35 -10.97
N ASP A 292 6.47 8.68 -11.33
CA ASP A 292 6.49 7.22 -11.47
C ASP A 292 7.26 6.81 -12.74
N TRP A 293 7.48 5.51 -12.92
CA TRP A 293 8.31 4.92 -13.99
C TRP A 293 7.89 5.39 -15.38
N GLY A 294 8.72 6.24 -15.98
CA GLY A 294 8.49 6.76 -17.31
C GLY A 294 7.29 7.69 -17.47
N SER A 295 6.60 8.05 -16.38
CA SER A 295 5.30 8.74 -16.43
C SER A 295 5.38 10.17 -16.97
N ILE A 296 6.53 10.86 -16.88
CA ILE A 296 6.72 12.14 -17.59
C ILE A 296 6.59 11.94 -19.10
N ARG A 297 7.23 10.91 -19.65
CA ARG A 297 7.12 10.57 -21.08
C ARG A 297 5.71 10.23 -21.49
N GLN A 298 4.93 9.62 -20.61
CA GLN A 298 3.54 9.22 -20.89
C GLN A 298 2.61 10.40 -21.11
N MET A 299 2.97 11.63 -20.70
CA MET A 299 2.23 12.83 -21.06
C MET A 299 2.11 13.05 -22.59
N ILE A 300 3.01 12.44 -23.38
CA ILE A 300 2.90 12.43 -24.84
C ILE A 300 1.73 11.56 -25.29
N ASN A 301 1.59 10.36 -24.71
CA ASN A 301 0.50 9.43 -25.01
C ASN A 301 -0.86 9.98 -24.52
N HIS A 302 -0.88 10.72 -23.42
CA HIS A 302 -2.06 11.45 -22.95
C HIS A 302 -2.48 12.58 -23.91
N GLY A 303 -1.64 12.95 -24.91
CA GLY A 303 -1.91 14.08 -25.79
C GLY A 303 -1.71 15.46 -25.12
N TYR A 304 -1.12 15.48 -23.94
CA TYR A 304 -0.86 16.70 -23.17
C TYR A 304 0.46 17.39 -23.58
N SER A 305 1.47 16.61 -23.95
CA SER A 305 2.75 17.10 -24.46
C SER A 305 2.99 16.56 -25.87
N LYS A 306 3.51 17.40 -26.77
CA LYS A 306 3.77 17.02 -28.16
C LYS A 306 5.02 16.16 -28.35
N ASP A 307 6.00 16.32 -27.45
CA ASP A 307 7.29 15.66 -27.49
C ASP A 307 7.93 15.61 -26.08
N LEU A 308 9.06 14.93 -25.95
CA LEU A 308 9.74 14.75 -24.69
C LEU A 308 10.28 16.07 -24.09
N LYS A 309 10.67 17.03 -24.94
CA LYS A 309 11.12 18.37 -24.49
C LYS A 309 9.95 19.12 -23.82
N GLN A 310 8.77 19.09 -24.43
CA GLN A 310 7.59 19.71 -23.84
C GLN A 310 7.14 18.97 -22.58
N ALA A 311 7.27 17.64 -22.54
CA ALA A 311 6.98 16.86 -21.31
C ALA A 311 7.94 17.25 -20.17
N ALA A 312 9.23 17.42 -20.44
CA ALA A 312 10.20 17.91 -19.46
C ALA A 312 9.83 19.32 -18.95
N TYR A 313 9.43 20.22 -19.85
CA TYR A 313 8.98 21.57 -19.50
C TYR A 313 7.76 21.53 -18.58
N HIS A 314 6.70 20.79 -18.97
CA HIS A 314 5.49 20.70 -18.16
C HIS A 314 5.78 20.11 -16.77
N ALA A 315 6.54 19.02 -16.68
CA ALA A 315 6.83 18.35 -15.43
C ALA A 315 7.59 19.27 -14.45
N ILE A 316 8.70 19.89 -14.88
CA ILE A 316 9.53 20.72 -13.97
C ILE A 316 8.79 22.01 -13.57
N THR A 317 8.04 22.62 -14.48
CA THR A 317 7.28 23.84 -14.19
C THR A 317 6.07 23.57 -13.31
N SER A 318 5.47 22.40 -13.41
CA SER A 318 4.38 21.96 -12.52
C SER A 318 4.83 21.52 -11.14
N GLY A 319 6.14 21.32 -10.92
CA GLY A 319 6.67 21.04 -9.59
C GLY A 319 7.23 19.64 -9.38
N ASN A 320 7.31 18.80 -10.42
CA ASN A 320 7.98 17.51 -10.34
C ASN A 320 9.49 17.72 -10.19
N ASP A 321 10.07 17.21 -9.10
CA ASP A 321 11.48 17.47 -8.79
C ASP A 321 12.43 16.44 -9.41
N MET A 322 12.01 15.16 -9.54
CA MET A 322 12.88 14.09 -10.04
C MET A 322 12.18 13.24 -11.12
N ASP A 323 12.90 12.95 -12.18
CA ASP A 323 12.47 12.12 -13.33
C ASP A 323 12.93 10.66 -13.13
N MET A 324 11.97 9.73 -12.95
CA MET A 324 12.23 8.30 -12.92
C MET A 324 12.11 7.73 -14.35
N GLU A 325 13.24 7.41 -14.94
CA GLU A 325 13.39 6.65 -16.21
C GLU A 325 12.77 7.26 -17.49
N SER A 326 12.12 8.44 -17.44
CA SER A 326 11.63 9.09 -18.67
C SER A 326 12.75 9.62 -19.54
N GLN A 327 13.91 9.94 -18.95
CA GLN A 327 15.04 10.62 -19.58
C GLN A 327 14.67 12.01 -20.14
N ALA A 328 13.60 12.60 -19.65
CA ALA A 328 13.11 13.89 -20.10
C ALA A 328 14.03 15.03 -19.60
N TYR A 329 14.34 15.02 -18.31
CA TYR A 329 15.25 16.01 -17.72
C TYR A 329 16.69 15.84 -18.22
N GLN A 330 17.19 14.61 -18.26
CA GLN A 330 18.53 14.31 -18.76
C GLN A 330 18.75 14.85 -20.17
N ASN A 331 17.78 14.73 -21.06
CA ASN A 331 17.94 15.03 -22.48
C ASN A 331 17.60 16.50 -22.80
N HIS A 332 16.72 17.17 -22.03
CA HIS A 332 16.14 18.44 -22.46
C HIS A 332 16.20 19.56 -21.43
N LEU A 333 16.35 19.27 -20.12
CA LEU A 333 16.21 20.31 -19.09
C LEU A 333 17.31 21.37 -19.18
N LYS A 334 18.56 20.96 -19.53
CA LYS A 334 19.66 21.91 -19.74
C LYS A 334 19.34 22.91 -20.87
N GLU A 335 18.88 22.40 -22.03
CA GLU A 335 18.50 23.23 -23.18
C GLU A 335 17.37 24.22 -22.82
N LEU A 336 16.34 23.73 -22.08
CA LEU A 336 15.23 24.57 -21.63
C LEU A 336 15.65 25.71 -20.73
N VAL A 337 16.66 25.50 -19.87
CA VAL A 337 17.22 26.56 -19.04
C VAL A 337 18.09 27.53 -19.85
N GLU A 338 18.97 27.01 -20.71
CA GLU A 338 19.85 27.83 -21.55
C GLU A 338 19.10 28.70 -22.56
N SER A 339 17.94 28.23 -23.05
CA SER A 339 17.04 29.01 -23.92
C SER A 339 16.20 30.04 -23.16
N GLY A 340 16.14 29.95 -21.82
CA GLY A 340 15.30 30.79 -20.97
C GLY A 340 13.83 30.38 -20.94
N GLU A 341 13.48 29.22 -21.50
CA GLU A 341 12.11 28.64 -21.40
C GLU A 341 11.79 28.20 -19.96
N VAL A 342 12.80 27.72 -19.21
CA VAL A 342 12.71 27.36 -17.79
C VAL A 342 13.63 28.26 -16.98
N ASP A 343 13.07 28.92 -15.96
CA ASP A 343 13.88 29.70 -15.01
C ASP A 343 14.77 28.78 -14.18
N ILE A 344 16.07 29.08 -14.09
CA ILE A 344 17.03 28.31 -13.29
C ILE A 344 16.60 28.16 -11.82
N ARG A 345 15.86 29.11 -11.27
CA ARG A 345 15.37 29.06 -9.89
C ARG A 345 14.42 27.86 -9.63
N ILE A 346 13.69 27.40 -10.66
CA ILE A 346 12.82 26.23 -10.59
C ILE A 346 13.68 24.97 -10.45
N VAL A 347 14.76 24.88 -11.23
CA VAL A 347 15.72 23.78 -11.17
C VAL A 347 16.45 23.80 -9.80
N ASP A 348 16.87 24.98 -9.35
CA ASP A 348 17.53 25.15 -8.06
C ASP A 348 16.63 24.73 -6.89
N GLU A 349 15.32 25.00 -6.95
CA GLU A 349 14.34 24.52 -5.97
C GLU A 349 14.29 22.98 -5.93
N ALA A 350 14.17 22.34 -7.08
CA ALA A 350 14.12 20.88 -7.17
C ALA A 350 15.41 20.22 -6.64
N VAL A 351 16.58 20.75 -7.04
CA VAL A 351 17.89 20.28 -6.56
C VAL A 351 18.03 20.45 -5.04
N ARG A 352 17.61 21.60 -4.51
CA ARG A 352 17.64 21.89 -3.07
C ARG A 352 16.88 20.83 -2.28
N ARG A 353 15.70 20.41 -2.75
CA ARG A 353 14.88 19.38 -2.13
C ARG A 353 15.56 18.00 -2.12
N VAL A 354 16.16 17.61 -3.23
CA VAL A 354 16.91 16.33 -3.33
C VAL A 354 18.16 16.36 -2.43
N LEU A 355 18.94 17.44 -2.44
CA LEU A 355 20.14 17.57 -1.61
C LEU A 355 19.79 17.56 -0.12
N ARG A 356 18.70 18.23 0.28
CA ARG A 356 18.19 18.22 1.66
C ARG A 356 18.05 16.79 2.17
N MET A 357 17.40 15.92 1.40
CA MET A 357 17.21 14.52 1.80
C MET A 357 18.53 13.74 1.90
N LYS A 358 19.52 14.04 1.05
CA LYS A 358 20.86 13.44 1.16
C LYS A 358 21.58 13.87 2.46
N PHE A 359 21.37 15.10 2.91
CA PHE A 359 21.89 15.56 4.21
C PHE A 359 21.14 14.89 5.37
N HIS A 360 19.81 14.79 5.33
CA HIS A 360 19.03 14.06 6.33
C HIS A 360 19.42 12.58 6.46
N LEU A 361 19.79 11.93 5.36
CA LEU A 361 20.33 10.56 5.38
C LEU A 361 21.76 10.47 5.95
N GLY A 362 22.44 11.61 6.23
CA GLY A 362 23.83 11.62 6.68
C GLY A 362 24.84 11.17 5.63
N LEU A 363 24.49 11.13 4.35
CA LEU A 363 25.32 10.59 3.27
C LEU A 363 26.55 11.46 2.97
N PHE A 364 26.54 12.75 3.35
CA PHE A 364 27.71 13.63 3.21
C PHE A 364 28.73 13.44 4.33
N ASP A 365 28.32 12.89 5.49
CA ASP A 365 29.20 12.59 6.60
C ASP A 365 29.83 11.19 6.42
N ASP A 366 29.05 10.21 5.99
CA ASP A 366 29.51 8.89 5.60
C ASP A 366 28.67 8.32 4.43
N PRO A 367 29.18 8.43 3.19
CA PRO A 367 28.46 7.94 2.00
C PRO A 367 28.38 6.40 1.93
N TYR A 368 29.17 5.66 2.72
CA TYR A 368 29.28 4.22 2.68
C TYR A 368 28.61 3.49 3.86
N LYS A 369 27.97 4.21 4.78
CA LYS A 369 27.44 3.64 6.03
C LYS A 369 26.43 2.48 5.82
N TYR A 370 25.75 2.43 4.67
CA TYR A 370 24.82 1.37 4.32
C TYR A 370 25.46 0.18 3.56
N SER A 371 26.79 0.20 3.37
CA SER A 371 27.51 -0.74 2.51
C SER A 371 28.28 -1.82 3.31
N ASP A 372 27.77 -2.24 4.45
CA ASP A 372 28.38 -3.25 5.33
C ASP A 372 27.84 -4.66 4.99
N THR A 373 28.67 -5.48 4.34
CA THR A 373 28.34 -6.86 3.95
C THR A 373 28.18 -7.83 5.12
N ASP A 374 28.76 -7.53 6.30
CA ASP A 374 28.59 -8.35 7.49
C ASP A 374 27.26 -8.03 8.18
N ARG A 375 26.86 -6.75 8.19
CA ARG A 375 25.52 -6.31 8.62
C ARG A 375 24.44 -6.92 7.71
N GLU A 376 24.63 -6.91 6.38
CA GLU A 376 23.70 -7.55 5.43
C GLU A 376 23.47 -9.02 5.77
N LYS A 377 24.52 -9.80 5.96
CA LYS A 377 24.42 -11.23 6.32
C LYS A 377 23.75 -11.46 7.68
N ALA A 378 23.98 -10.56 8.64
CA ALA A 378 23.48 -10.71 10.01
C ALA A 378 21.99 -10.38 10.15
N LEU A 379 21.46 -9.46 9.35
CA LEU A 379 20.12 -8.89 9.53
C LEU A 379 19.06 -9.43 8.56
N LEU A 380 19.44 -10.10 7.46
CA LEU A 380 18.47 -10.63 6.51
C LEU A 380 17.80 -11.91 7.00
N TYR A 381 16.46 -11.95 6.97
CA TYR A 381 15.65 -13.16 7.18
C TYR A 381 15.92 -13.85 8.52
N THR A 382 16.08 -13.08 9.58
CA THR A 382 16.36 -13.63 10.94
C THR A 382 15.13 -14.34 11.51
N ASP A 383 15.34 -15.21 12.51
CA ASP A 383 14.24 -15.85 13.24
C ASP A 383 13.35 -14.83 13.97
N GLU A 384 13.93 -13.71 14.44
CA GLU A 384 13.19 -12.60 15.04
C GLU A 384 12.27 -11.92 14.03
N HIS A 385 12.77 -11.59 12.84
CA HIS A 385 11.98 -10.98 11.78
C HIS A 385 10.84 -11.90 11.33
N ARG A 386 11.11 -13.20 11.22
CA ARG A 386 10.09 -14.20 10.89
C ARG A 386 9.04 -14.35 12.00
N ALA A 387 9.44 -14.26 13.27
CA ALA A 387 8.49 -14.28 14.38
C ALA A 387 7.55 -13.06 14.35
N ILE A 388 8.07 -11.86 14.04
CA ILE A 388 7.27 -10.65 13.84
C ILE A 388 6.32 -10.84 12.63
N ALA A 389 6.82 -11.38 11.51
CA ALA A 389 5.99 -11.64 10.33
C ALA A 389 4.83 -12.60 10.65
N ARG A 390 5.06 -13.65 11.45
CA ARG A 390 4.00 -14.56 11.91
C ARG A 390 2.99 -13.86 12.82
N ASP A 391 3.44 -12.98 13.72
CA ASP A 391 2.56 -12.22 14.61
C ASP A 391 1.64 -11.28 13.81
N VAL A 392 2.20 -10.50 12.89
CA VAL A 392 1.42 -9.63 12.00
C VAL A 392 0.45 -10.45 11.14
N ALA A 393 0.90 -11.56 10.59
CA ALA A 393 0.10 -12.42 9.72
C ALA A 393 -1.14 -13.00 10.44
N LYS A 394 -1.00 -13.50 11.67
CA LYS A 394 -2.16 -14.04 12.41
C LYS A 394 -3.18 -12.96 12.77
N ARG A 395 -2.74 -11.72 13.07
CA ARG A 395 -3.61 -10.55 13.33
C ARG A 395 -4.37 -10.10 12.11
N SER A 396 -3.86 -10.36 10.91
CA SER A 396 -4.44 -9.99 9.63
C SER A 396 -5.58 -10.92 9.16
N ILE A 397 -5.76 -12.07 9.81
CA ILE A 397 -6.76 -13.07 9.42
C ILE A 397 -8.15 -12.63 9.89
N VAL A 398 -9.12 -12.61 8.96
CA VAL A 398 -10.51 -12.25 9.23
C VAL A 398 -11.38 -13.51 9.23
N LEU A 399 -12.02 -13.84 10.35
CA LEU A 399 -13.02 -14.88 10.42
C LEU A 399 -14.37 -14.31 9.93
N LEU A 400 -14.86 -14.79 8.77
CA LEU A 400 -16.12 -14.32 8.18
C LEU A 400 -17.33 -15.15 8.62
N LYS A 401 -17.14 -16.44 8.84
CA LYS A 401 -18.19 -17.37 9.27
C LYS A 401 -17.67 -18.49 10.15
N ASN A 402 -18.45 -18.91 11.15
CA ASN A 402 -18.19 -20.10 11.98
C ASN A 402 -19.50 -20.64 12.56
N ASP A 403 -20.53 -20.83 11.70
CA ASP A 403 -21.92 -21.14 12.08
C ASP A 403 -22.04 -22.46 12.83
N ARG A 404 -21.14 -23.42 12.58
CA ARG A 404 -21.12 -24.74 13.22
C ARG A 404 -20.10 -24.89 14.34
N SER A 405 -19.40 -23.80 14.68
CA SER A 405 -18.32 -23.82 15.68
C SER A 405 -17.26 -24.91 15.40
N VAL A 406 -16.89 -25.08 14.12
CA VAL A 406 -15.82 -26.00 13.71
C VAL A 406 -14.44 -25.46 14.16
N LEU A 407 -14.33 -24.14 14.22
CA LEU A 407 -13.14 -23.49 14.73
C LEU A 407 -13.36 -22.97 16.17
N PRO A 408 -12.32 -23.02 17.04
CA PRO A 408 -11.02 -23.66 16.80
C PRO A 408 -11.14 -25.20 16.74
N ILE A 409 -10.24 -25.83 15.94
CA ILE A 409 -10.19 -27.29 15.81
C ILE A 409 -9.73 -27.91 17.12
N GLY A 410 -10.59 -28.78 17.71
CA GLY A 410 -10.34 -29.40 19.00
C GLY A 410 -9.38 -30.61 18.97
N ASP A 411 -8.95 -31.04 20.14
CA ASP A 411 -8.02 -32.17 20.35
C ASP A 411 -8.64 -33.55 20.00
N ASP A 412 -9.95 -33.63 19.83
CA ASP A 412 -10.69 -34.81 19.43
C ASP A 412 -10.53 -35.16 17.96
N VAL A 413 -10.18 -34.20 17.11
CA VAL A 413 -9.92 -34.39 15.67
C VAL A 413 -8.67 -35.23 15.47
N LYS A 414 -8.80 -36.32 14.66
CA LYS A 414 -7.71 -37.27 14.36
C LYS A 414 -7.30 -37.30 12.90
N ASN A 415 -8.19 -36.88 11.99
CA ASN A 415 -7.96 -36.92 10.55
C ASN A 415 -8.32 -35.57 9.94
N ILE A 416 -7.36 -34.88 9.34
CA ILE A 416 -7.55 -33.64 8.62
C ILE A 416 -7.27 -33.89 7.13
N ALA A 417 -8.19 -33.47 6.26
CA ALA A 417 -7.92 -33.37 4.82
C ALA A 417 -7.61 -31.91 4.45
N VAL A 418 -6.47 -31.67 3.86
CA VAL A 418 -6.07 -30.37 3.32
C VAL A 418 -6.22 -30.45 1.80
N ILE A 419 -7.06 -29.61 1.22
CA ILE A 419 -7.46 -29.69 -0.18
C ILE A 419 -7.29 -28.33 -0.86
N GLY A 420 -6.87 -28.35 -2.12
CA GLY A 420 -6.72 -27.16 -2.98
C GLY A 420 -5.28 -26.90 -3.38
N HIS A 421 -5.10 -26.33 -4.57
CA HIS A 421 -3.79 -25.99 -5.12
C HIS A 421 -3.00 -25.05 -4.18
N LEU A 422 -3.66 -24.01 -3.67
CA LEU A 422 -3.04 -23.00 -2.81
C LEU A 422 -2.56 -23.53 -1.46
N ALA A 423 -3.08 -24.69 -1.02
CA ALA A 423 -2.71 -25.26 0.27
C ALA A 423 -1.24 -25.64 0.38
N ASN A 424 -0.62 -26.05 -0.71
CA ASN A 424 0.80 -26.45 -0.76
C ASN A 424 1.67 -25.47 -1.56
N ASP A 425 1.09 -24.36 -2.02
CA ASP A 425 1.83 -23.32 -2.75
C ASP A 425 2.67 -22.50 -1.74
N LYS A 426 3.96 -22.40 -2.02
CA LYS A 426 4.95 -21.67 -1.20
C LYS A 426 5.33 -20.31 -1.82
N ASP A 427 4.78 -19.99 -2.98
CA ASP A 427 5.03 -18.74 -3.70
C ASP A 427 3.88 -17.75 -3.53
N THR A 428 2.64 -18.21 -3.72
CA THR A 428 1.43 -17.38 -3.59
C THR A 428 1.33 -16.64 -2.25
N PRO A 429 1.66 -17.24 -1.08
CA PRO A 429 1.59 -16.52 0.17
C PRO A 429 2.46 -15.26 0.23
N LEU A 430 3.54 -15.19 -0.55
CA LEU A 430 4.42 -14.01 -0.61
C LEU A 430 3.74 -12.79 -1.24
N GLY A 431 2.63 -12.97 -1.97
CA GLY A 431 1.93 -11.87 -2.64
C GLY A 431 2.67 -11.26 -3.81
N ASN A 432 2.12 -10.18 -4.36
CA ASN A 432 2.77 -9.33 -5.36
C ASN A 432 3.60 -8.24 -4.69
N TRP A 433 4.50 -7.57 -5.40
CA TRP A 433 5.41 -6.54 -4.86
C TRP A 433 6.18 -6.99 -3.60
N ARG A 434 6.66 -8.21 -3.62
CA ARG A 434 7.30 -8.94 -2.51
C ARG A 434 8.79 -8.65 -2.31
N GLY A 435 9.27 -7.48 -2.73
CA GLY A 435 10.66 -7.08 -2.56
C GLY A 435 11.67 -8.13 -3.05
N ARG A 436 12.49 -8.65 -2.14
CA ARG A 436 13.50 -9.71 -2.36
C ARG A 436 13.09 -11.07 -1.79
N GLY A 437 11.80 -11.27 -1.51
CA GLY A 437 11.27 -12.57 -1.10
C GLY A 437 11.55 -13.65 -2.15
N GLU A 438 12.20 -14.74 -1.73
CA GLU A 438 12.54 -15.82 -2.63
C GLU A 438 11.31 -16.67 -2.97
N SER A 439 11.15 -17.00 -4.25
CA SER A 439 10.10 -17.95 -4.68
C SER A 439 10.22 -19.27 -3.91
N GLY A 440 9.10 -19.76 -3.37
CA GLY A 440 9.05 -20.98 -2.59
C GLY A 440 9.58 -20.88 -1.15
N SER A 441 9.88 -19.67 -0.63
CA SER A 441 10.36 -19.49 0.74
C SER A 441 9.28 -19.41 1.80
N ALA A 442 8.00 -19.17 1.43
CA ALA A 442 6.92 -19.12 2.40
C ALA A 442 6.62 -20.50 3.00
N VAL A 443 6.15 -20.50 4.25
CA VAL A 443 5.54 -21.69 4.85
C VAL A 443 4.16 -21.87 4.25
N SER A 444 3.93 -23.00 3.55
CA SER A 444 2.62 -23.32 3.00
C SER A 444 1.60 -23.68 4.10
N LEU A 445 0.29 -23.56 3.80
CA LEU A 445 -0.74 -23.95 4.77
C LEU A 445 -0.60 -25.42 5.19
N LEU A 446 -0.32 -26.31 4.23
CA LEU A 446 -0.11 -27.74 4.50
C LEU A 446 1.04 -27.94 5.50
N GLU A 447 2.17 -27.27 5.28
CA GLU A 447 3.33 -27.31 6.16
C GLU A 447 3.02 -26.73 7.55
N GLY A 448 2.33 -25.59 7.61
CA GLY A 448 1.90 -24.96 8.87
C GLY A 448 0.98 -25.86 9.70
N ILE A 449 0.02 -26.54 9.08
CA ILE A 449 -0.85 -27.52 9.74
C ILE A 449 -0.02 -28.70 10.25
N GLN A 450 0.86 -29.26 9.41
CA GLN A 450 1.73 -30.38 9.83
C GLN A 450 2.64 -30.02 11.01
N ASN A 451 3.20 -28.80 11.01
CA ASN A 451 4.00 -28.27 12.13
C ASN A 451 3.17 -28.14 13.41
N ALA A 452 1.90 -27.69 13.28
CA ALA A 452 1.04 -27.47 14.44
C ALA A 452 0.59 -28.78 15.12
N VAL A 453 0.24 -29.80 14.33
CA VAL A 453 -0.33 -31.05 14.86
C VAL A 453 0.70 -32.17 15.06
N GLY A 454 1.85 -32.11 14.40
CA GLY A 454 2.89 -33.14 14.45
C GLY A 454 2.36 -34.53 14.07
N SER A 455 2.77 -35.56 14.79
CA SER A 455 2.34 -36.96 14.56
C SER A 455 1.00 -37.33 15.21
N LYS A 456 0.36 -36.42 15.94
CA LYS A 456 -0.87 -36.72 16.71
C LYS A 456 -2.11 -36.82 15.84
N VAL A 457 -2.14 -36.11 14.71
CA VAL A 457 -3.25 -36.05 13.77
C VAL A 457 -2.76 -36.48 12.40
N LYS A 458 -3.56 -37.29 11.72
CA LYS A 458 -3.27 -37.69 10.34
C LYS A 458 -3.68 -36.56 9.39
N VAL A 459 -2.72 -35.96 8.71
CA VAL A 459 -2.95 -34.96 7.67
C VAL A 459 -2.84 -35.64 6.29
N SER A 460 -3.88 -35.51 5.47
CA SER A 460 -3.91 -35.99 4.09
C SER A 460 -4.06 -34.80 3.14
N TYR A 461 -3.33 -34.77 2.03
CA TYR A 461 -3.39 -33.70 1.05
C TYR A 461 -3.89 -34.18 -0.30
N ALA A 462 -4.69 -33.36 -0.98
CA ALA A 462 -5.02 -33.50 -2.39
C ALA A 462 -5.12 -32.12 -3.04
N GLU A 463 -4.49 -31.95 -4.17
CA GLU A 463 -4.53 -30.68 -4.90
C GLU A 463 -5.93 -30.35 -5.44
N GLY A 464 -6.70 -31.37 -5.82
CA GLY A 464 -8.02 -31.23 -6.43
C GLY A 464 -7.93 -30.87 -7.90
N TYR A 465 -7.33 -29.72 -8.21
CA TYR A 465 -7.03 -29.32 -9.58
C TYR A 465 -5.86 -28.31 -9.58
N THR A 466 -5.16 -28.20 -10.71
CA THR A 466 -4.02 -27.29 -10.87
C THR A 466 -4.49 -25.93 -11.39
N MET A 467 -4.22 -24.86 -10.67
CA MET A 467 -4.58 -23.51 -11.10
C MET A 467 -3.68 -22.99 -12.22
N SER A 468 -2.38 -22.99 -11.98
CA SER A 468 -1.36 -22.54 -12.93
C SER A 468 -0.01 -23.11 -12.53
N THR A 469 0.79 -23.48 -13.53
CA THR A 469 2.17 -23.98 -13.36
C THR A 469 3.21 -22.94 -13.77
N ASP A 470 2.77 -21.69 -14.07
CA ASP A 470 3.69 -20.63 -14.46
C ASP A 470 4.65 -20.26 -13.32
N ASP A 471 5.90 -19.96 -13.68
CA ASP A 471 6.98 -19.60 -12.75
C ASP A 471 6.80 -18.23 -12.06
N GLY A 472 5.67 -17.56 -12.28
CA GLY A 472 5.35 -16.31 -11.63
C GLY A 472 6.27 -15.14 -11.98
N VAL A 473 6.62 -14.99 -13.26
CA VAL A 473 7.41 -13.86 -13.73
C VAL A 473 6.60 -12.57 -13.67
N PHE A 474 7.09 -11.58 -12.92
CA PHE A 474 6.39 -10.34 -12.59
C PHE A 474 5.75 -9.60 -13.79
N ASN A 475 6.44 -9.55 -14.93
CA ASN A 475 5.98 -8.83 -16.11
C ASN A 475 5.20 -9.70 -17.12
N ARG A 476 4.75 -10.90 -16.72
CA ARG A 476 3.97 -11.80 -17.57
C ARG A 476 2.61 -12.10 -16.97
N ALA A 477 1.60 -12.24 -17.84
CA ALA A 477 0.30 -12.75 -17.44
C ALA A 477 0.42 -14.24 -17.09
N LEU A 478 -0.31 -14.68 -16.06
CA LEU A 478 -0.41 -16.09 -15.71
C LEU A 478 -1.27 -16.82 -16.76
N HIS A 479 -0.86 -18.02 -17.11
CA HIS A 479 -1.65 -18.95 -17.91
C HIS A 479 -2.40 -19.93 -17.01
N PHE A 480 -3.69 -20.06 -17.22
CA PHE A 480 -4.56 -20.99 -16.51
C PHE A 480 -4.95 -22.11 -17.50
N PRO A 481 -4.41 -23.35 -17.34
CA PRO A 481 -4.76 -24.44 -18.21
C PRO A 481 -6.24 -24.81 -18.02
N GLU A 482 -6.83 -25.35 -19.10
CA GLU A 482 -8.11 -26.02 -18.97
C GLU A 482 -7.93 -27.26 -18.07
N ASP A 483 -8.74 -27.33 -17.01
CA ASP A 483 -8.72 -28.48 -16.08
C ASP A 483 -9.92 -29.39 -16.31
N ASP A 484 -9.65 -30.69 -16.37
CA ASP A 484 -10.66 -31.73 -16.56
C ASP A 484 -11.30 -32.24 -15.26
N GLY A 485 -10.88 -31.74 -14.10
CA GLY A 485 -11.33 -32.20 -12.78
C GLY A 485 -10.79 -33.57 -12.38
N SER A 486 -9.75 -34.07 -13.02
CA SER A 486 -9.18 -35.40 -12.76
C SER A 486 -8.74 -35.60 -11.31
N GLY A 487 -8.30 -34.55 -10.62
CA GLY A 487 -7.90 -34.55 -9.21
C GLY A 487 -9.08 -34.63 -8.22
N PHE A 488 -10.31 -34.36 -8.64
CA PHE A 488 -11.48 -34.34 -7.75
C PHE A 488 -11.74 -35.65 -7.04
N ALA A 489 -11.53 -36.77 -7.73
CA ALA A 489 -11.79 -38.11 -7.17
C ALA A 489 -10.92 -38.38 -5.91
N GLU A 490 -9.64 -38.00 -5.91
CA GLU A 490 -8.80 -38.16 -4.73
C GLU A 490 -9.14 -37.16 -3.63
N ALA A 491 -9.47 -35.91 -3.97
CA ALA A 491 -9.92 -34.90 -3.02
C ALA A 491 -11.20 -35.36 -2.29
N ILE A 492 -12.21 -35.83 -3.01
CA ILE A 492 -13.45 -36.39 -2.46
C ILE A 492 -13.16 -37.62 -1.57
N LYS A 493 -12.25 -38.48 -1.98
CA LYS A 493 -11.87 -39.68 -1.23
C LYS A 493 -11.25 -39.39 0.11
N ILE A 494 -10.34 -38.39 0.19
CA ILE A 494 -9.74 -37.98 1.46
C ILE A 494 -10.74 -37.20 2.32
N ALA A 495 -11.56 -36.33 1.72
CA ALA A 495 -12.61 -35.57 2.41
C ALA A 495 -13.61 -36.46 3.15
N LYS A 496 -14.05 -37.56 2.53
CA LYS A 496 -14.98 -38.55 3.15
C LYS A 496 -14.42 -39.21 4.42
N LYS A 497 -13.11 -39.23 4.60
CA LYS A 497 -12.43 -39.91 5.73
C LYS A 497 -11.95 -38.92 6.80
N ALA A 498 -12.04 -37.67 6.52
CA ALA A 498 -11.57 -36.62 7.42
C ALA A 498 -12.64 -36.25 8.44
N ASP A 499 -12.20 -35.93 9.66
CA ASP A 499 -13.05 -35.33 10.68
C ASP A 499 -13.32 -33.86 10.36
N VAL A 500 -12.30 -33.18 9.77
CA VAL A 500 -12.35 -31.79 9.28
C VAL A 500 -11.64 -31.69 7.94
N VAL A 501 -12.20 -30.92 7.02
CA VAL A 501 -11.60 -30.56 5.74
C VAL A 501 -11.17 -29.09 5.78
N ILE A 502 -9.92 -28.81 5.44
CA ILE A 502 -9.41 -27.45 5.19
C ILE A 502 -9.31 -27.30 3.67
N LEU A 503 -10.18 -26.47 3.10
CA LEU A 503 -10.24 -26.23 1.65
C LEU A 503 -9.71 -24.85 1.32
N THR A 504 -8.65 -24.75 0.52
CA THR A 504 -8.13 -23.47 0.04
C THR A 504 -8.74 -23.09 -1.29
N VAL A 505 -9.16 -21.84 -1.40
CA VAL A 505 -9.61 -21.19 -2.62
C VAL A 505 -9.02 -19.77 -2.72
N GLY A 506 -9.03 -19.15 -3.89
CA GLY A 506 -8.59 -17.77 -4.04
C GLY A 506 -7.82 -17.50 -5.33
N GLU A 507 -6.84 -16.60 -5.24
CA GLU A 507 -5.99 -16.14 -6.33
C GLU A 507 -4.52 -16.44 -6.06
N LYS A 508 -3.76 -16.74 -7.13
CA LYS A 508 -2.28 -16.73 -7.05
C LYS A 508 -1.77 -15.30 -6.89
N ALA A 509 -0.56 -15.14 -6.33
CA ALA A 509 0.05 -13.84 -6.07
C ALA A 509 -0.04 -12.88 -7.26
N LEU A 510 0.27 -13.35 -8.46
CA LEU A 510 0.29 -12.52 -9.67
C LEU A 510 -1.07 -12.39 -10.39
N GLN A 511 -2.18 -12.75 -9.75
CA GLN A 511 -3.52 -12.37 -10.22
C GLN A 511 -3.94 -10.99 -9.73
N THR A 512 -3.22 -10.41 -8.76
CA THR A 512 -3.38 -9.05 -8.25
C THR A 512 -2.07 -8.28 -8.30
N GLY A 513 -2.10 -6.98 -8.09
CA GLY A 513 -0.97 -6.05 -8.19
C GLY A 513 -1.03 -5.22 -9.46
N GLU A 514 0.05 -4.54 -9.76
CA GLU A 514 0.15 -3.63 -10.90
C GLU A 514 -0.04 -4.35 -12.25
N GLY A 515 -0.82 -3.73 -13.14
CA GLY A 515 -1.19 -4.30 -14.43
C GLY A 515 -2.11 -5.52 -14.35
N ARG A 516 -2.77 -5.77 -13.20
CA ARG A 516 -3.61 -6.94 -12.92
C ARG A 516 -5.08 -6.59 -12.70
N SER A 517 -5.59 -5.60 -13.44
CA SER A 517 -7.01 -5.28 -13.47
C SER A 517 -7.82 -6.44 -14.06
N LYS A 518 -8.95 -6.75 -13.43
CA LYS A 518 -9.87 -7.82 -13.88
C LYS A 518 -11.29 -7.28 -13.97
N VAL A 519 -12.01 -7.66 -15.01
CA VAL A 519 -13.46 -7.42 -15.11
C VAL A 519 -14.20 -8.38 -14.19
N ASP A 520 -13.90 -9.68 -14.31
CA ASP A 520 -14.45 -10.75 -13.48
C ASP A 520 -13.50 -11.06 -12.33
N ILE A 521 -13.94 -10.76 -11.11
CA ILE A 521 -13.23 -11.02 -9.86
C ILE A 521 -13.81 -12.17 -9.05
N SER A 522 -14.48 -13.11 -9.73
CA SER A 522 -14.88 -14.40 -9.17
C SER A 522 -13.69 -15.37 -9.06
N LEU A 523 -13.91 -16.53 -8.45
CA LEU A 523 -12.91 -17.59 -8.35
C LEU A 523 -12.56 -18.15 -9.75
N THR A 524 -11.26 -18.17 -10.05
CA THR A 524 -10.76 -18.64 -11.35
C THR A 524 -10.79 -20.18 -11.42
N GLY A 525 -11.19 -20.73 -12.57
CA GLY A 525 -11.16 -22.17 -12.85
C GLY A 525 -12.25 -22.94 -12.10
N ARG A 526 -11.93 -24.11 -11.57
CA ARG A 526 -12.90 -25.06 -11.00
C ARG A 526 -12.96 -25.09 -9.47
N GLN A 527 -12.55 -23.99 -8.83
CA GLN A 527 -12.50 -23.89 -7.37
C GLN A 527 -13.88 -24.04 -6.73
N LEU A 528 -14.89 -23.39 -7.29
CA LEU A 528 -16.26 -23.47 -6.81
C LEU A 528 -16.85 -24.88 -7.02
N ASP A 529 -16.57 -25.51 -8.16
CA ASP A 529 -16.99 -26.91 -8.42
C ASP A 529 -16.39 -27.88 -7.38
N LEU A 530 -15.09 -27.71 -7.07
CA LEU A 530 -14.41 -28.52 -6.05
C LEU A 530 -15.06 -28.33 -4.67
N PHE A 531 -15.29 -27.06 -4.29
CA PHE A 531 -16.01 -26.74 -3.04
C PHE A 531 -17.35 -27.46 -2.98
N ASN A 532 -18.14 -27.39 -4.05
CA ASN A 532 -19.44 -28.00 -4.12
C ASN A 532 -19.42 -29.55 -4.04
N GLU A 533 -18.39 -30.18 -4.61
CA GLU A 533 -18.23 -31.64 -4.49
C GLU A 533 -17.78 -32.06 -3.07
N ILE A 534 -16.89 -31.27 -2.43
CA ILE A 534 -16.39 -31.56 -1.09
C ILE A 534 -17.50 -31.45 -0.05
N ARG A 535 -18.33 -30.41 -0.08
CA ARG A 535 -19.40 -30.18 0.88
C ARG A 535 -20.53 -31.24 0.81
N LYS A 536 -20.67 -31.97 -0.32
CA LYS A 536 -21.61 -33.09 -0.42
C LYS A 536 -21.20 -34.29 0.41
N VAL A 537 -19.94 -34.38 0.82
CA VAL A 537 -19.37 -35.57 1.44
C VAL A 537 -18.80 -35.34 2.83
N ASN A 538 -18.62 -34.09 3.23
CA ASN A 538 -18.17 -33.67 4.57
C ASN A 538 -18.84 -32.36 4.96
N ASP A 539 -19.44 -32.32 6.14
CA ASP A 539 -20.14 -31.14 6.67
C ASP A 539 -19.18 -30.17 7.41
N ASN A 540 -18.00 -30.63 7.84
CA ASN A 540 -17.02 -29.84 8.58
C ASN A 540 -15.95 -29.31 7.63
N VAL A 541 -16.36 -28.41 6.75
CA VAL A 541 -15.46 -27.77 5.78
C VAL A 541 -15.12 -26.37 6.25
N VAL A 542 -13.83 -26.13 6.50
CA VAL A 542 -13.24 -24.82 6.74
C VAL A 542 -12.68 -24.30 5.43
N VAL A 543 -13.28 -23.27 4.90
CA VAL A 543 -12.78 -22.58 3.69
C VAL A 543 -11.74 -21.55 4.09
N VAL A 544 -10.57 -21.59 3.46
CA VAL A 544 -9.48 -20.62 3.59
C VAL A 544 -9.35 -19.87 2.28
N LEU A 545 -9.85 -18.63 2.24
CA LEU A 545 -9.81 -17.76 1.07
C LEU A 545 -8.52 -16.95 1.06
N MET A 546 -7.62 -17.26 0.11
CA MET A 546 -6.36 -16.59 -0.12
C MET A 546 -6.44 -15.72 -1.37
N ALA A 547 -6.55 -14.40 -1.23
CA ALA A 547 -6.67 -13.51 -2.38
C ALA A 547 -6.07 -12.13 -2.10
N GLY A 548 -5.64 -11.44 -3.14
CA GLY A 548 -5.11 -10.08 -3.02
C GLY A 548 -6.17 -8.98 -3.16
N ARG A 549 -7.44 -9.36 -3.35
CA ARG A 549 -8.60 -8.45 -3.49
C ARG A 549 -9.85 -9.09 -2.92
N PRO A 550 -10.92 -8.32 -2.63
CA PRO A 550 -12.25 -8.87 -2.43
C PRO A 550 -12.68 -9.73 -3.62
N ILE A 551 -13.10 -10.97 -3.36
CA ILE A 551 -13.60 -11.89 -4.37
C ILE A 551 -15.13 -11.80 -4.39
N VAL A 552 -15.72 -11.81 -5.58
CA VAL A 552 -17.19 -11.85 -5.76
C VAL A 552 -17.61 -13.27 -6.11
N GLU A 553 -18.02 -14.03 -5.10
CA GLU A 553 -18.45 -15.43 -5.24
C GLU A 553 -19.60 -15.71 -4.26
N PRO A 554 -20.82 -15.22 -4.55
CA PRO A 554 -21.97 -15.34 -3.63
C PRO A 554 -22.23 -16.76 -3.14
N GLU A 555 -22.16 -17.75 -4.04
CA GLU A 555 -22.41 -19.14 -3.69
C GLU A 555 -21.42 -19.67 -2.64
N LEU A 556 -20.15 -19.31 -2.73
CA LEU A 556 -19.15 -19.67 -1.73
C LEU A 556 -19.52 -19.10 -0.35
N TYR A 557 -19.85 -17.80 -0.32
CA TYR A 557 -20.19 -17.10 0.93
C TYR A 557 -21.48 -17.62 1.58
N GLU A 558 -22.51 -17.89 0.78
CA GLU A 558 -23.79 -18.38 1.27
C GLU A 558 -23.69 -19.82 1.77
N GLN A 559 -23.00 -20.67 1.02
CA GLN A 559 -22.96 -22.11 1.27
C GLN A 559 -21.85 -22.55 2.23
N SER A 560 -20.86 -21.69 2.51
CA SER A 560 -19.86 -21.97 3.55
C SER A 560 -20.47 -21.86 4.92
N THR A 561 -20.11 -22.79 5.83
CA THR A 561 -20.44 -22.71 7.26
C THR A 561 -19.29 -22.19 8.10
N THR A 562 -18.07 -22.30 7.60
CA THR A 562 -16.85 -21.79 8.24
C THR A 562 -15.95 -21.22 7.16
N LEU A 563 -15.56 -19.92 7.29
CA LEU A 563 -14.82 -19.20 6.27
C LEU A 563 -13.85 -18.21 6.89
N LEU A 564 -12.59 -18.36 6.54
CA LEU A 564 -11.49 -17.43 6.86
C LEU A 564 -11.08 -16.68 5.59
N ASN A 565 -10.99 -15.35 5.65
CA ASN A 565 -10.31 -14.53 4.64
C ASN A 565 -8.90 -14.27 5.13
N THR A 566 -7.89 -14.82 4.46
CA THR A 566 -6.51 -14.82 4.93
C THR A 566 -5.60 -13.93 4.09
N PHE A 567 -6.06 -13.43 2.95
CA PHE A 567 -5.22 -12.67 2.03
C PHE A 567 -3.95 -13.46 1.61
N HIS A 568 -2.90 -12.76 1.15
CA HIS A 568 -1.54 -13.29 1.02
C HIS A 568 -0.73 -12.82 2.22
N LEU A 569 -0.37 -13.72 3.13
CA LEU A 569 0.13 -13.42 4.47
C LEU A 569 1.65 -13.41 4.62
N GLY A 570 2.39 -13.51 3.51
CA GLY A 570 3.86 -13.44 3.53
C GLY A 570 4.55 -14.75 3.94
N THR A 571 5.76 -14.60 4.44
CA THR A 571 6.71 -15.69 4.72
C THR A 571 6.16 -16.76 5.66
N GLU A 572 5.46 -16.36 6.72
CA GLU A 572 4.97 -17.25 7.78
C GLU A 572 3.47 -17.60 7.66
N ALA A 573 2.88 -17.42 6.48
CA ALA A 573 1.46 -17.59 6.22
C ALA A 573 0.87 -18.89 6.78
N GLY A 574 1.47 -20.03 6.46
CA GLY A 574 0.96 -21.33 6.89
C GLY A 574 0.97 -21.51 8.40
N ASN A 575 2.03 -21.05 9.06
CA ASN A 575 2.11 -21.11 10.53
C ASN A 575 1.08 -20.18 11.19
N ALA A 576 0.88 -18.96 10.65
CA ALA A 576 -0.09 -18.00 11.15
C ALA A 576 -1.54 -18.51 11.01
N ILE A 577 -1.88 -19.07 9.84
CA ILE A 577 -3.21 -19.68 9.62
C ILE A 577 -3.42 -20.86 10.58
N ALA A 578 -2.40 -21.71 10.77
CA ALA A 578 -2.49 -22.83 11.68
C ALA A 578 -2.69 -22.36 13.15
N ASP A 579 -2.07 -21.26 13.58
CA ASP A 579 -2.30 -20.70 14.92
C ASP A 579 -3.77 -20.30 15.14
N VAL A 580 -4.44 -19.77 14.11
CA VAL A 580 -5.87 -19.49 14.16
C VAL A 580 -6.69 -20.77 14.11
N LEU A 581 -6.43 -21.68 13.17
CA LEU A 581 -7.20 -22.92 13.02
C LEU A 581 -7.25 -23.75 14.32
N PHE A 582 -6.15 -23.80 15.06
CA PHE A 582 -6.02 -24.59 16.30
C PHE A 582 -6.19 -23.78 17.59
N GLY A 583 -6.71 -22.57 17.51
CA GLY A 583 -7.04 -21.73 18.66
C GLY A 583 -5.86 -21.22 19.49
N LYS A 584 -4.64 -21.23 18.94
CA LYS A 584 -3.49 -20.58 19.58
C LYS A 584 -3.59 -19.06 19.49
N TYR A 585 -4.35 -18.55 18.54
CA TYR A 585 -4.72 -17.15 18.39
C TYR A 585 -6.22 -17.06 18.03
N ASN A 586 -6.95 -16.24 18.76
CA ASN A 586 -8.34 -15.94 18.46
C ASN A 586 -8.39 -14.82 17.40
N PRO A 587 -9.01 -15.04 16.22
CA PRO A 587 -9.00 -14.07 15.15
C PRO A 587 -9.65 -12.75 15.57
N SER A 588 -8.93 -11.65 15.39
CA SER A 588 -9.38 -10.28 15.71
C SER A 588 -9.52 -9.40 14.46
N GLY A 589 -9.05 -9.86 13.31
CA GLY A 589 -9.02 -9.08 12.08
C GLY A 589 -10.42 -8.63 11.62
N LYS A 590 -10.48 -7.43 11.01
CA LYS A 590 -11.70 -6.85 10.43
C LYS A 590 -11.43 -6.40 8.99
N LEU A 591 -12.38 -6.61 8.09
CA LEU A 591 -12.27 -6.18 6.70
C LEU A 591 -12.06 -4.66 6.59
N THR A 592 -11.12 -4.25 5.77
CA THR A 592 -10.86 -2.84 5.44
C THR A 592 -11.37 -2.44 4.07
N MET A 593 -11.96 -3.38 3.35
CA MET A 593 -12.65 -3.17 2.09
C MET A 593 -13.89 -4.06 2.04
N SER A 594 -15.02 -3.46 1.69
CA SER A 594 -16.29 -4.17 1.54
C SER A 594 -16.21 -5.23 0.43
N ILE A 595 -16.82 -6.40 0.65
CA ILE A 595 -16.94 -7.46 -0.35
C ILE A 595 -18.27 -7.29 -1.08
N PRO A 596 -18.29 -7.03 -2.40
CA PRO A 596 -19.53 -6.90 -3.16
C PRO A 596 -20.30 -8.23 -3.26
N ARG A 597 -21.63 -8.19 -3.37
CA ARG A 597 -22.46 -9.35 -3.72
C ARG A 597 -22.35 -9.70 -5.19
N ALA A 598 -22.28 -8.67 -6.03
CA ALA A 598 -22.16 -8.80 -7.47
C ALA A 598 -21.19 -7.78 -8.03
N ILE A 599 -20.54 -8.10 -9.14
CA ILE A 599 -19.59 -7.17 -9.82
C ILE A 599 -20.31 -5.87 -10.23
N GLY A 600 -21.60 -5.98 -10.60
CA GLY A 600 -22.41 -4.82 -10.97
C GLY A 600 -22.69 -3.82 -9.85
N GLN A 601 -22.45 -4.18 -8.56
CA GLN A 601 -22.56 -3.26 -7.44
C GLN A 601 -21.37 -2.28 -7.34
N ILE A 602 -20.23 -2.60 -7.95
CA ILE A 602 -19.00 -1.83 -7.77
C ILE A 602 -19.14 -0.43 -8.38
N PRO A 603 -18.82 0.64 -7.60
CA PRO A 603 -18.24 0.62 -6.26
C PRO A 603 -19.28 0.50 -5.14
N VAL A 604 -19.02 -0.34 -4.15
CA VAL A 604 -19.80 -0.45 -2.89
C VAL A 604 -18.87 -0.23 -1.71
N TYR A 605 -19.23 0.68 -0.80
CA TYR A 605 -18.42 1.06 0.35
C TYR A 605 -19.30 1.59 1.49
N TYR A 606 -18.81 1.47 2.75
CA TYR A 606 -19.62 1.74 3.94
C TYR A 606 -20.01 3.21 4.13
N ASN A 607 -19.13 4.15 3.75
CA ASN A 607 -19.30 5.59 3.95
C ASN A 607 -19.95 6.30 2.75
N HIS A 608 -20.94 5.65 2.15
CA HIS A 608 -21.71 6.21 1.04
C HIS A 608 -22.57 7.41 1.50
N LYS A 609 -22.98 8.26 0.56
CA LYS A 609 -23.93 9.35 0.82
C LYS A 609 -25.37 8.83 0.77
N SER A 610 -26.26 9.45 1.53
CA SER A 610 -27.70 9.17 1.44
C SER A 610 -28.25 9.67 0.11
N ALA A 611 -29.01 8.84 -0.60
CA ALA A 611 -29.76 9.27 -1.78
C ALA A 611 -30.98 10.12 -1.39
N GLY A 612 -31.53 10.87 -2.34
CA GLY A 612 -32.76 11.62 -2.12
C GLY A 612 -34.00 10.73 -1.93
N ARG A 613 -33.90 9.47 -2.37
CA ARG A 613 -34.92 8.42 -2.18
C ARG A 613 -34.24 7.15 -1.70
N PRO A 614 -33.78 7.12 -0.43
CA PRO A 614 -33.10 5.95 0.11
C PRO A 614 -34.05 4.75 0.14
N SER A 615 -33.52 3.55 -0.17
CA SER A 615 -34.30 2.31 -0.01
C SER A 615 -34.69 2.12 1.45
N PRO A 616 -35.93 1.77 1.76
CA PRO A 616 -36.37 1.48 3.13
C PRO A 616 -35.77 0.19 3.70
N GLY A 617 -35.09 -0.59 2.87
CA GLY A 617 -34.51 -1.87 3.25
C GLY A 617 -35.22 -3.08 2.59
N PRO A 618 -34.72 -4.29 2.85
CA PRO A 618 -35.32 -5.52 2.33
C PRO A 618 -36.78 -5.67 2.79
N GLY A 619 -37.65 -6.09 1.88
CA GLY A 619 -39.05 -6.41 2.18
C GLY A 619 -40.06 -5.29 1.94
N ASP A 620 -39.65 -4.08 1.52
CA ASP A 620 -40.60 -3.07 1.02
C ASP A 620 -40.75 -3.19 -0.50
N GLU A 621 -41.49 -4.18 -0.94
CA GLU A 621 -41.73 -4.48 -2.35
C GLU A 621 -42.76 -3.53 -3.03
N GLY A 622 -43.20 -2.49 -2.33
CA GLY A 622 -44.32 -1.66 -2.76
C GLY A 622 -44.01 -0.57 -3.79
N SER A 623 -42.76 -0.24 -4.06
CA SER A 623 -42.40 0.87 -4.94
C SER A 623 -41.05 0.69 -5.64
N VAL A 624 -41.02 0.97 -6.95
CA VAL A 624 -39.78 0.99 -7.76
C VAL A 624 -39.08 2.37 -7.74
N PHE A 625 -39.59 3.33 -6.99
CA PHE A 625 -39.09 4.72 -7.00
C PHE A 625 -38.06 5.03 -5.92
N TRP A 626 -37.38 3.99 -5.40
CA TRP A 626 -36.28 4.09 -4.46
C TRP A 626 -34.92 3.92 -5.16
N SER A 627 -33.83 4.36 -4.52
CA SER A 627 -32.46 4.11 -4.98
C SER A 627 -32.06 2.67 -4.60
N HIS A 628 -32.30 1.72 -5.52
CA HIS A 628 -32.01 0.31 -5.30
C HIS A 628 -31.68 -0.42 -6.62
N PHE A 629 -31.11 -1.59 -6.51
CA PHE A 629 -31.04 -2.57 -7.62
C PHE A 629 -32.34 -3.39 -7.62
N ASN A 630 -32.80 -3.81 -8.81
CA ASN A 630 -34.03 -4.62 -8.94
C ASN A 630 -33.77 -6.13 -8.71
N ASP A 631 -32.52 -6.54 -8.78
CA ASP A 631 -32.07 -7.94 -8.82
C ASP A 631 -31.03 -8.27 -7.75
N GLU A 632 -30.60 -7.30 -6.95
CA GLU A 632 -29.64 -7.52 -5.87
C GLU A 632 -29.90 -6.54 -4.71
N GLU A 633 -29.42 -6.88 -3.51
CA GLU A 633 -29.44 -6.00 -2.36
C GLU A 633 -28.47 -4.84 -2.52
N ASN A 634 -28.78 -3.67 -1.93
CA ASN A 634 -27.88 -2.51 -1.91
C ASN A 634 -26.66 -2.70 -1.00
N THR A 635 -26.77 -3.59 -0.01
CA THR A 635 -25.71 -3.86 0.97
C THR A 635 -24.62 -4.75 0.39
N PRO A 636 -23.35 -4.62 0.80
CA PRO A 636 -22.31 -5.55 0.42
C PRO A 636 -22.58 -6.97 1.01
N GLN A 637 -21.89 -7.98 0.51
CA GLN A 637 -21.87 -9.33 1.09
C GLN A 637 -21.30 -9.32 2.51
N TYR A 638 -20.17 -8.65 2.67
CA TYR A 638 -19.56 -8.32 3.97
C TYR A 638 -19.09 -6.87 3.95
N PRO A 639 -19.50 -6.04 4.92
CA PRO A 639 -19.13 -4.64 4.95
C PRO A 639 -17.71 -4.42 5.50
N PHE A 640 -17.16 -3.24 5.25
CA PHE A 640 -16.01 -2.69 5.99
C PHE A 640 -16.21 -2.85 7.50
N GLY A 641 -15.16 -3.17 8.23
CA GLY A 641 -15.18 -3.36 9.67
C GLY A 641 -15.72 -4.71 10.12
N TYR A 642 -16.18 -5.58 9.21
CA TYR A 642 -16.72 -6.90 9.55
C TYR A 642 -15.61 -7.91 9.83
N GLY A 643 -15.83 -8.71 10.85
CA GLY A 643 -15.04 -9.87 11.26
C GLY A 643 -15.55 -10.37 12.60
N ILE A 644 -15.64 -11.69 12.76
CA ILE A 644 -16.07 -12.33 14.02
C ILE A 644 -14.90 -12.96 14.76
N SER A 645 -15.11 -13.33 16.01
CA SER A 645 -14.13 -13.92 16.92
C SER A 645 -14.62 -15.27 17.42
N TYR A 646 -13.78 -16.06 18.07
CA TYR A 646 -14.16 -17.26 18.83
C TYR A 646 -14.87 -16.92 20.14
N THR A 647 -14.80 -15.66 20.55
CA THR A 647 -15.52 -15.14 21.74
C THR A 647 -16.53 -14.07 21.34
N THR A 648 -17.29 -13.61 22.31
CA THR A 648 -18.28 -12.52 22.14
C THR A 648 -17.93 -11.34 23.03
N PHE A 649 -18.20 -10.13 22.52
CA PHE A 649 -17.98 -8.88 23.26
C PHE A 649 -19.31 -8.12 23.38
N GLU A 650 -19.58 -7.59 24.56
CA GLU A 650 -20.68 -6.68 24.82
C GLU A 650 -20.16 -5.27 25.05
N TYR A 651 -20.90 -4.31 24.52
CA TYR A 651 -20.59 -2.88 24.64
C TYR A 651 -21.64 -2.21 25.51
N SER A 652 -21.19 -1.38 26.47
CA SER A 652 -22.12 -0.47 27.19
C SER A 652 -22.69 0.59 26.22
N ALA A 653 -23.73 1.30 26.65
CA ALA A 653 -24.13 2.51 25.95
C ALA A 653 -22.97 3.54 25.99
N PRO A 654 -22.68 4.24 24.89
CA PRO A 654 -21.63 5.26 24.90
C PRO A 654 -22.01 6.42 25.83
N GLU A 655 -21.06 6.84 26.66
CA GLU A 655 -21.18 8.00 27.53
C GLU A 655 -20.43 9.20 26.92
N LEU A 656 -21.05 10.38 26.98
CA LEU A 656 -20.49 11.61 26.44
C LEU A 656 -20.17 12.57 27.59
N SER A 657 -18.98 13.18 27.58
CA SER A 657 -18.62 14.24 28.56
C SER A 657 -19.44 15.50 28.43
N GLY A 658 -20.16 15.68 27.32
CA GLY A 658 -21.07 16.78 27.05
C GLY A 658 -21.98 16.51 25.86
N SER A 659 -23.16 17.12 25.84
CA SER A 659 -24.12 17.00 24.72
C SER A 659 -23.93 18.08 23.64
N THR A 660 -23.05 19.03 23.87
CA THR A 660 -22.72 20.15 22.95
C THR A 660 -21.24 20.45 23.06
N MET A 661 -20.64 20.92 21.96
CA MET A 661 -19.27 21.41 21.94
C MET A 661 -19.19 22.65 21.03
N GLY A 662 -18.31 23.59 21.35
CA GLY A 662 -17.93 24.69 20.46
C GLY A 662 -16.98 24.22 19.38
N MET A 663 -16.74 25.07 18.37
CA MET A 663 -15.90 24.72 17.20
C MET A 663 -14.45 24.34 17.54
N ASN A 664 -13.93 24.79 18.69
CA ASN A 664 -12.56 24.53 19.15
C ASN A 664 -12.54 23.67 20.43
N GLU A 665 -13.65 23.03 20.76
CA GLU A 665 -13.79 22.16 21.92
C GLU A 665 -13.82 20.69 21.48
N THR A 666 -13.61 19.79 22.44
CA THR A 666 -13.72 18.34 22.28
C THR A 666 -14.76 17.77 23.21
N VAL A 667 -15.43 16.72 22.77
CA VAL A 667 -16.28 15.86 23.59
C VAL A 667 -15.60 14.51 23.70
N GLU A 668 -15.41 14.04 24.92
CA GLU A 668 -14.93 12.69 25.18
C GLU A 668 -16.09 11.70 25.05
N VAL A 669 -15.85 10.59 24.39
CA VAL A 669 -16.77 9.46 24.24
C VAL A 669 -16.13 8.25 24.89
N SER A 670 -16.81 7.65 25.85
CA SER A 670 -16.34 6.42 26.53
C SER A 670 -17.34 5.29 26.38
N VAL A 671 -16.82 4.06 26.34
CA VAL A 671 -17.59 2.83 26.26
C VAL A 671 -16.84 1.73 27.02
N ASP A 672 -17.58 0.91 27.80
CA ASP A 672 -17.03 -0.31 28.38
C ASP A 672 -17.20 -1.47 27.40
N VAL A 673 -16.13 -2.25 27.22
CA VAL A 673 -16.15 -3.46 26.40
C VAL A 673 -15.88 -4.65 27.29
N THR A 674 -16.78 -5.61 27.31
CA THR A 674 -16.70 -6.81 28.15
C THR A 674 -16.62 -8.06 27.28
N ASN A 675 -15.61 -8.88 27.47
CA ASN A 675 -15.58 -10.23 26.88
C ASN A 675 -16.57 -11.14 27.64
N THR A 676 -17.58 -11.62 26.95
CA THR A 676 -18.67 -12.44 27.50
C THR A 676 -18.62 -13.90 27.10
N GLY A 677 -17.63 -14.30 26.27
CA GLY A 677 -17.45 -15.69 25.83
C GLY A 677 -16.34 -16.40 26.58
N ASP A 678 -16.02 -17.61 26.11
CA ASP A 678 -15.12 -18.56 26.80
C ASP A 678 -13.65 -18.46 26.37
N PHE A 679 -13.32 -17.62 25.35
CA PHE A 679 -11.96 -17.48 24.85
C PHE A 679 -11.42 -16.07 25.14
N ASP A 680 -10.15 -15.98 25.49
CA ASP A 680 -9.44 -14.71 25.47
C ASP A 680 -9.42 -14.16 24.05
N GLY A 681 -9.54 -12.84 23.87
CA GLY A 681 -9.57 -12.24 22.55
C GLY A 681 -9.28 -10.74 22.55
N GLU A 682 -8.91 -10.24 21.40
CA GLU A 682 -8.73 -8.83 21.09
C GLU A 682 -9.94 -8.34 20.29
N GLU A 683 -10.40 -7.11 20.54
CA GLU A 683 -11.52 -6.50 19.81
C GLU A 683 -11.12 -5.16 19.20
N VAL A 684 -11.52 -4.93 17.97
CA VAL A 684 -11.36 -3.65 17.28
C VAL A 684 -12.59 -2.79 17.51
N VAL A 685 -12.49 -1.86 18.44
CA VAL A 685 -13.56 -0.88 18.72
C VAL A 685 -13.54 0.17 17.62
N GLN A 686 -14.64 0.28 16.86
CA GLN A 686 -14.77 1.18 15.74
C GLN A 686 -15.70 2.33 16.11
N PHE A 687 -15.18 3.55 16.07
CA PHE A 687 -15.94 4.74 16.39
C PHE A 687 -16.36 5.50 15.13
N TYR A 688 -17.69 5.60 14.91
CA TYR A 688 -18.27 6.28 13.76
C TYR A 688 -19.04 7.52 14.17
N ILE A 689 -18.96 8.57 13.35
CA ILE A 689 -19.78 9.76 13.48
C ILE A 689 -20.69 9.93 12.27
N ARG A 690 -21.82 10.60 12.47
CA ARG A 690 -22.73 11.01 11.42
C ARG A 690 -23.07 12.49 11.56
N ASP A 691 -22.68 13.29 10.58
CA ASP A 691 -23.16 14.66 10.42
C ASP A 691 -24.48 14.64 9.64
N ARG A 692 -25.57 14.98 10.32
CA ARG A 692 -26.93 14.88 9.74
C ARG A 692 -27.28 16.03 8.80
N PHE A 693 -26.73 17.23 9.07
CA PHE A 693 -27.10 18.47 8.39
C PHE A 693 -25.85 19.33 8.16
N ALA A 694 -25.29 19.26 7.00
CA ALA A 694 -24.09 19.99 6.62
C ALA A 694 -24.35 20.88 5.38
N SER A 695 -23.45 21.82 5.10
CA SER A 695 -23.50 22.68 3.90
C SER A 695 -23.34 21.89 2.59
N THR A 696 -22.71 20.71 2.65
CA THR A 696 -22.64 19.72 1.59
C THR A 696 -22.99 18.34 2.14
N MET A 697 -23.53 17.44 1.31
CA MET A 697 -23.89 16.10 1.78
C MET A 697 -22.68 15.37 2.33
N ARG A 698 -22.82 14.87 3.59
CA ARG A 698 -21.82 14.03 4.26
C ARG A 698 -22.20 12.55 4.12
N PRO A 699 -21.23 11.63 4.30
CA PRO A 699 -21.51 10.21 4.38
C PRO A 699 -22.51 9.83 5.46
N VAL A 700 -23.20 8.70 5.28
CA VAL A 700 -24.14 8.17 6.29
C VAL A 700 -23.47 7.83 7.60
N GLN A 701 -22.17 7.56 7.56
CA GLN A 701 -21.27 7.38 8.70
C GLN A 701 -19.81 7.52 8.26
N GLU A 702 -18.96 7.97 9.14
CA GLU A 702 -17.53 8.15 8.91
C GLU A 702 -16.75 7.59 10.12
N LEU A 703 -15.78 6.72 9.88
CA LEU A 703 -14.85 6.27 10.91
C LEU A 703 -13.99 7.44 11.39
N LYS A 704 -13.81 7.56 12.71
CA LYS A 704 -12.99 8.61 13.33
C LYS A 704 -12.13 8.10 14.50
N GLY A 705 -12.27 6.83 14.87
CA GLY A 705 -11.47 6.21 15.92
C GLY A 705 -11.65 4.70 15.97
#